data_4a7c1e0dee86978413bb49d775b889bd
#
_entry.id   4a7c1e0dee86978413bb49d775b889bd
#
_cell.length_a   1.000
_cell.length_b   1.000
_cell.length_c   1.000
_cell.angle_alpha   90.00
_cell.angle_beta   90.00
_cell.angle_gamma   90.00
#
_symmetry.space_group_name_H-M   'P 1'
#
loop_
_entity.id
_entity.type
_entity.pdbx_description
1 polymer ?
#
loop_
_entity_poly.entity_id
_entity_poly.type
_entity_poly.pdbx_seq_one_letter_code
_entity_poly.pdbx_strand_id
1 'polypeptide(L)'
;KYPDNKWLLYSLSNLVMLVKANHHQLIQTIVKYKDKISYINSSVTDFVDMLFPIDEAAPLTLRDIKEDDELTSDSLIVLLEAAAKGTYIKENIKQLILNTDLKQDDYIKNLPFNYQLISLKAKLLLNDSNENINKKRIKEDLAIFIPLAHKDKTSLSGNGLVNLCDDLLWLDLAKESCDLLEPRLPENLWPSRLVIAYFESLIRAEKLTTLTECLNRMDKALWDHYTWMFQARIYIAYNSWSQAIIALEEAIKKDDDNSHSWLLLIRCTLRTTPATAITILDRIPKTVFLSFDTYTLSLLRLISNKVDPHFSEKIVTEKFISSPQKFASILLQTHFSSLVGRQAKKANELNTKYPDKVIRAIKISRNGEEEEKVIVDIIPDQEQGALLSAHTEYGDLLSNLTVGEEAVYVMDRVKIIEELNPYHVIFRYALNIVSEKPDINFPIKKIEVPSDPELMFQKIKDEFSQFDYQSREENIINCQNVPLYLKANELEKGKPVKSILQLLTSQVVNKSLSLPVGEIEHPEQFITDIHGIIYFALTRADITLCKSRYKLIITNETKTCIDNWLTEVENPSYLSIGVRDDHLFRITAEDIQSSTASIRNSLNNLLDYCEVHSVPVADTPDTLLNVKEFLDTSVYSTMKYVLFTKTPYFIIDDSFSALIKSLDPEIKIVNSIVFTSHLLEHLPLPIKLKNFQCHVETYLPMHISYKDCIALANSDDEKHVTLVTKIFQIHSNPFNNFTKLCSFFTHAISLPLFLVYINHNKGRRLLSLDNAIIALFNTCCQGIVNASDKRTAEERLVAFTKLIIDDHIYPQGFISFIFSIFSSFAQGHFLDINYMNLLISDVTTTEPPEVTSTIINEASN
;
A
#
# COMPACT_ATOMS: atom_id res chain seq x y z
N LYS A 1 25.90 19.59 44.46
CA LYS A 1 27.27 19.90 45.02
C LYS A 1 27.68 21.36 44.80
N TYR A 2 27.12 22.06 43.79
CA TYR A 2 27.45 23.46 43.46
C TYR A 2 26.19 24.28 43.20
N PRO A 3 25.35 24.58 44.24
CA PRO A 3 24.02 25.20 44.06
C PRO A 3 24.08 26.65 43.56
N ASP A 4 25.19 27.28 43.62
CA ASP A 4 25.38 28.69 43.23
C ASP A 4 26.03 28.85 41.83
N ASN A 5 26.33 27.74 41.15
CA ASN A 5 26.89 27.78 39.80
C ASN A 5 25.78 28.00 38.77
N LYS A 6 25.68 29.25 38.27
CA LYS A 6 24.67 29.68 37.30
C LYS A 6 24.68 28.81 36.02
N TRP A 7 25.84 28.41 35.52
CA TRP A 7 25.98 27.59 34.34
C TRP A 7 25.48 26.15 34.57
N LEU A 8 25.71 25.60 35.71
CA LEU A 8 25.21 24.27 36.08
C LEU A 8 23.67 24.26 36.19
N LEU A 9 23.12 25.31 36.83
CA LEU A 9 21.68 25.48 36.94
C LEU A 9 21.02 25.71 35.57
N TYR A 10 21.61 26.51 34.70
CA TYR A 10 21.15 26.71 33.33
C TYR A 10 21.18 25.41 32.51
N SER A 11 22.28 24.67 32.59
CA SER A 11 22.44 23.37 31.90
C SER A 11 21.43 22.34 32.42
N LEU A 12 21.18 22.31 33.72
CA LEU A 12 20.20 21.43 34.36
C LEU A 12 18.79 21.77 33.94
N SER A 13 18.47 23.07 33.80
CA SER A 13 17.17 23.55 33.33
C SER A 13 16.91 23.17 31.86
N ASN A 14 17.90 23.35 31.01
CA ASN A 14 17.83 22.92 29.63
C ASN A 14 17.72 21.40 29.48
N LEU A 15 18.43 20.64 30.31
CA LEU A 15 18.36 19.19 30.33
C LEU A 15 16.94 18.69 30.68
N VAL A 16 16.26 19.33 31.64
CA VAL A 16 14.89 18.99 31.99
C VAL A 16 13.91 19.30 30.86
N MET A 17 14.10 20.40 30.15
CA MET A 17 13.30 20.72 28.96
C MET A 17 13.51 19.73 27.81
N LEU A 18 14.73 19.19 27.67
CA LEU A 18 15.09 18.23 26.60
C LEU A 18 14.69 16.78 26.92
N VAL A 19 14.75 16.35 28.18
CA VAL A 19 14.62 14.95 28.60
C VAL A 19 13.17 14.56 28.86
N LYS A 20 12.16 15.45 28.64
CA LYS A 20 10.75 15.13 28.91
C LYS A 20 10.58 14.30 30.19
N ALA A 21 10.99 14.88 31.23
CA ALA A 21 10.69 14.68 32.68
C ALA A 21 10.33 13.31 33.25
N ASN A 22 11.10 12.28 33.05
CA ASN A 22 10.94 11.06 33.85
C ASN A 22 11.96 10.91 34.99
N HIS A 23 12.74 11.94 35.29
CA HIS A 23 13.75 11.88 36.36
C HIS A 23 13.32 12.66 37.62
N HIS A 24 12.59 11.99 38.47
CA HIS A 24 12.04 12.52 39.72
C HIS A 24 13.08 13.23 40.59
N GLN A 25 14.33 12.71 40.69
CA GLN A 25 15.42 13.37 41.43
C GLN A 25 15.87 14.67 40.78
N LEU A 26 15.83 14.77 39.44
CA LEU A 26 16.18 15.97 38.73
C LEU A 26 15.13 17.06 38.95
N ILE A 27 13.84 16.71 38.90
CA ILE A 27 12.72 17.60 39.15
C ILE A 27 12.73 18.10 40.62
N GLN A 28 12.95 17.24 41.63
CA GLN A 28 13.11 17.64 43.02
C GLN A 28 14.28 18.60 43.22
N THR A 29 15.37 18.41 42.50
CA THR A 29 16.54 19.29 42.56
C THR A 29 16.19 20.67 42.00
N ILE A 30 15.42 20.74 40.92
CA ILE A 30 14.98 22.00 40.30
C ILE A 30 13.99 22.75 41.22
N VAL A 31 13.04 22.04 41.79
CA VAL A 31 12.10 22.65 42.78
C VAL A 31 12.86 23.22 43.95
N LYS A 32 13.87 22.51 44.47
CA LYS A 32 14.72 22.99 45.58
C LYS A 32 15.49 24.28 45.29
N TYR A 33 15.81 24.53 44.01
CA TYR A 33 16.58 25.69 43.59
C TYR A 33 15.79 26.63 42.68
N LYS A 34 14.46 26.56 42.73
CA LYS A 34 13.51 27.28 41.87
C LYS A 34 13.80 28.77 41.81
N ASP A 35 13.98 29.43 42.95
CA ASP A 35 14.21 30.89 43.02
C ASP A 35 15.51 31.34 42.33
N LYS A 36 16.51 30.46 42.33
CA LYS A 36 17.79 30.70 41.65
C LYS A 36 17.69 30.43 40.15
N ILE A 37 16.85 29.50 39.74
CA ILE A 37 16.62 29.15 38.34
C ILE A 37 15.71 30.18 37.67
N SER A 38 14.69 30.71 38.35
CA SER A 38 13.77 31.74 37.81
C SER A 38 14.51 33.00 37.35
N TYR A 39 15.58 33.33 38.00
CA TYR A 39 16.41 34.46 37.62
C TYR A 39 17.21 34.25 36.34
N ILE A 40 17.40 32.97 35.93
CA ILE A 40 18.22 32.58 34.78
C ILE A 40 17.36 32.18 33.59
N ASN A 41 16.23 31.56 33.81
CA ASN A 41 15.33 31.08 32.75
C ASN A 41 13.86 30.97 33.27
N SER A 42 13.08 31.97 32.98
CA SER A 42 11.67 32.07 33.40
C SER A 42 10.80 30.92 32.81
N SER A 43 11.09 30.46 31.60
CA SER A 43 10.35 29.35 30.98
C SER A 43 10.45 28.04 31.76
N VAL A 44 11.54 27.83 32.50
CA VAL A 44 11.70 26.62 33.33
C VAL A 44 10.93 26.76 34.61
N THR A 45 10.85 27.97 35.17
CA THR A 45 10.01 28.25 36.33
C THR A 45 8.53 28.10 36.02
N ASP A 46 8.09 28.63 34.87
CA ASP A 46 6.71 28.44 34.43
C ASP A 46 6.37 26.96 34.22
N PHE A 47 7.33 26.18 33.69
CA PHE A 47 7.23 24.73 33.52
C PHE A 47 7.21 23.99 34.88
N VAL A 48 8.05 24.40 35.83
CA VAL A 48 8.07 23.81 37.18
C VAL A 48 6.83 24.21 37.98
N ASP A 49 6.34 25.45 37.86
CA ASP A 49 5.09 25.93 38.52
C ASP A 49 3.86 25.26 37.91
N MET A 50 3.92 24.96 36.61
CA MET A 50 2.91 24.18 35.91
C MET A 50 2.90 22.69 36.32
N LEU A 51 4.08 22.13 36.70
CA LEU A 51 4.20 20.76 37.21
C LEU A 51 3.90 20.65 38.70
N PHE A 52 4.19 21.72 39.47
CA PHE A 52 4.10 21.77 40.93
C PHE A 52 3.57 23.16 41.36
N PRO A 53 2.29 23.45 41.17
CA PRO A 53 1.70 24.71 41.63
C PRO A 53 1.88 24.84 43.14
N ILE A 54 2.44 25.97 43.59
CA ILE A 54 2.67 26.28 44.98
C ILE A 54 1.47 27.14 45.43
N ASP A 55 0.38 26.50 45.85
CA ASP A 55 -0.64 27.18 46.62
C ASP A 55 -1.12 26.36 47.82
N GLU A 56 -1.51 27.01 48.87
CA GLU A 56 -1.58 26.60 50.28
C GLU A 56 -2.55 25.46 50.67
N ALA A 57 -3.29 24.92 49.74
CA ALA A 57 -3.92 23.60 49.85
C ALA A 57 -3.18 22.70 48.87
N ALA A 58 -2.30 21.79 49.33
CA ALA A 58 -1.48 20.93 48.52
C ALA A 58 -2.32 20.33 47.35
N PRO A 59 -2.07 20.74 46.08
CA PRO A 59 -2.89 20.24 45.00
C PRO A 59 -2.64 18.76 44.86
N LEU A 60 -3.69 18.02 44.53
CA LEU A 60 -3.62 16.60 44.18
C LEU A 60 -2.51 16.38 43.13
N THR A 61 -1.57 15.54 43.50
CA THR A 61 -0.50 15.13 42.56
C THR A 61 -0.84 13.77 41.92
N LEU A 62 -0.23 13.43 40.80
CA LEU A 62 -0.37 12.10 40.17
C LEU A 62 -0.13 10.93 41.16
N ARG A 63 0.58 11.16 42.28
CA ARG A 63 0.84 10.16 43.32
C ARG A 63 -0.31 9.95 44.27
N ASP A 64 -1.16 10.94 44.43
CA ASP A 64 -2.27 10.94 45.38
C ASP A 64 -3.50 10.26 44.78
N ILE A 65 -3.51 10.05 43.44
CA ILE A 65 -4.57 9.38 42.69
C ILE A 65 -4.32 7.88 42.69
N LYS A 66 -5.15 7.14 43.42
CA LYS A 66 -5.13 5.67 43.43
C LYS A 66 -6.06 5.10 42.36
N GLU A 67 -5.75 3.86 41.91
CA GLU A 67 -6.51 3.19 40.84
C GLU A 67 -8.01 3.01 41.15
N ASP A 68 -8.37 2.92 42.46
CA ASP A 68 -9.72 2.66 42.90
C ASP A 68 -10.46 3.95 43.40
N ASP A 69 -9.82 5.12 43.28
CA ASP A 69 -10.45 6.37 43.70
C ASP A 69 -11.51 6.82 42.69
N GLU A 70 -12.69 7.23 43.14
CA GLU A 70 -13.67 7.92 42.33
C GLU A 70 -13.04 9.19 41.74
N LEU A 71 -13.07 9.31 40.39
CA LEU A 71 -12.52 10.45 39.68
C LEU A 71 -13.30 11.72 40.05
N THR A 72 -12.66 12.60 40.79
CA THR A 72 -13.14 13.96 41.00
C THR A 72 -12.69 14.87 39.83
N SER A 73 -13.34 16.04 39.68
CA SER A 73 -12.95 17.04 38.69
C SER A 73 -11.46 17.43 38.83
N ASP A 74 -10.97 17.54 40.03
CA ASP A 74 -9.59 17.94 40.33
C ASP A 74 -8.60 16.84 39.98
N SER A 75 -8.92 15.57 40.27
CA SER A 75 -8.07 14.44 39.86
C SER A 75 -8.01 14.27 38.33
N LEU A 76 -9.14 14.52 37.67
CA LEU A 76 -9.19 14.47 36.18
C LEU A 76 -8.31 15.58 35.58
N ILE A 77 -8.35 16.79 36.10
CA ILE A 77 -7.51 17.91 35.63
C ILE A 77 -6.02 17.53 35.73
N VAL A 78 -5.59 17.00 36.86
CA VAL A 78 -4.19 16.60 37.08
C VAL A 78 -3.78 15.51 36.12
N LEU A 79 -4.66 14.54 35.86
CA LEU A 79 -4.38 13.45 34.86
C LEU A 79 -4.29 13.97 33.44
N LEU A 80 -5.21 14.86 33.05
CA LEU A 80 -5.22 15.48 31.72
C LEU A 80 -3.98 16.34 31.48
N GLU A 81 -3.57 17.12 32.47
CA GLU A 81 -2.35 17.93 32.40
C GLU A 81 -1.09 17.07 32.28
N ALA A 82 -1.02 15.98 33.05
CA ALA A 82 0.09 15.05 32.98
C ALA A 82 0.17 14.36 31.59
N ALA A 83 -0.96 13.93 31.06
CA ALA A 83 -1.06 13.36 29.73
C ALA A 83 -0.66 14.36 28.64
N ALA A 84 -1.15 15.59 28.70
CA ALA A 84 -0.83 16.66 27.76
C ALA A 84 0.66 17.05 27.76
N LYS A 85 1.36 16.76 28.85
CA LYS A 85 2.82 16.97 28.99
C LYS A 85 3.66 15.75 28.57
N GLY A 86 3.01 14.66 28.14
CA GLY A 86 3.68 13.42 27.75
C GLY A 86 4.29 12.64 28.95
N THR A 87 3.77 12.84 30.16
CA THR A 87 4.18 12.09 31.34
C THR A 87 3.65 10.65 31.23
N TYR A 88 4.41 9.67 31.71
CA TYR A 88 3.95 8.27 31.71
C TYR A 88 2.67 8.14 32.53
N ILE A 89 1.63 7.60 31.91
CA ILE A 89 0.34 7.33 32.54
C ILE A 89 0.08 5.82 32.39
N LYS A 90 -0.45 5.20 33.45
CA LYS A 90 -0.81 3.79 33.41
C LYS A 90 -1.90 3.53 32.37
N GLU A 91 -1.90 2.35 31.73
CA GLU A 91 -2.78 2.04 30.60
C GLU A 91 -4.26 2.14 30.91
N ASN A 92 -4.72 1.75 32.11
CA ASN A 92 -6.11 1.91 32.54
C ASN A 92 -6.57 3.39 32.63
N ILE A 93 -5.68 4.28 33.06
CA ILE A 93 -5.94 5.73 33.11
C ILE A 93 -5.91 6.32 31.71
N LYS A 94 -4.99 5.85 30.85
CA LYS A 94 -4.94 6.22 29.43
C LYS A 94 -6.28 5.92 28.75
N GLN A 95 -6.81 4.70 28.94
CA GLN A 95 -8.11 4.31 28.38
C GLN A 95 -9.28 5.17 28.95
N LEU A 96 -9.21 5.55 30.18
CA LEU A 96 -10.19 6.43 30.78
C LEU A 96 -10.21 7.82 30.12
N ILE A 97 -9.01 8.44 29.93
CA ILE A 97 -8.88 9.74 29.25
C ILE A 97 -9.36 9.66 27.81
N LEU A 98 -9.01 8.59 27.10
CA LEU A 98 -9.44 8.36 25.72
C LEU A 98 -10.95 8.16 25.59
N ASN A 99 -11.59 7.61 26.62
CA ASN A 99 -13.04 7.36 26.66
C ASN A 99 -13.89 8.54 27.15
N THR A 100 -13.29 9.61 27.68
CA THR A 100 -14.04 10.80 28.07
C THR A 100 -14.72 11.46 26.87
N ASP A 101 -15.99 11.83 26.98
CA ASP A 101 -16.79 12.44 25.91
C ASP A 101 -17.12 13.90 26.28
N LEU A 102 -16.65 14.86 25.46
CA LEU A 102 -16.99 16.29 25.67
C LEU A 102 -18.50 16.57 25.60
N LYS A 103 -19.31 15.68 25.01
CA LYS A 103 -20.76 15.80 24.92
C LYS A 103 -21.49 15.30 26.16
N GLN A 104 -21.00 14.20 26.73
CA GLN A 104 -21.74 13.44 27.75
C GLN A 104 -21.22 13.64 29.16
N ASP A 105 -19.92 13.92 29.31
CA ASP A 105 -19.33 14.11 30.61
C ASP A 105 -19.53 15.55 31.12
N ASP A 106 -20.49 15.73 31.99
CA ASP A 106 -20.78 17.04 32.62
C ASP A 106 -19.54 17.68 33.28
N TYR A 107 -18.58 16.86 33.71
CA TYR A 107 -17.30 17.33 34.24
C TYR A 107 -16.47 18.11 33.24
N ILE A 108 -16.26 17.57 32.00
CA ILE A 108 -15.42 18.21 30.99
C ILE A 108 -16.16 19.38 30.34
N LYS A 109 -17.47 19.24 30.13
CA LYS A 109 -18.30 20.28 29.51
C LYS A 109 -18.33 21.58 30.34
N ASN A 110 -18.24 21.46 31.66
CA ASN A 110 -18.25 22.60 32.57
C ASN A 110 -16.85 23.14 32.91
N LEU A 111 -15.77 22.50 32.40
CA LEU A 111 -14.42 23.01 32.58
C LEU A 111 -14.22 24.33 31.82
N PRO A 112 -13.39 25.24 32.34
CA PRO A 112 -12.92 26.39 31.57
C PRO A 112 -12.30 25.97 30.23
N PHE A 113 -12.41 26.82 29.21
CA PHE A 113 -12.03 26.50 27.83
C PHE A 113 -10.59 26.02 27.67
N ASN A 114 -9.64 26.54 28.44
CA ASN A 114 -8.25 26.06 28.46
C ASN A 114 -8.12 24.61 28.92
N TYR A 115 -8.96 24.11 29.82
CA TYR A 115 -8.95 22.70 30.24
C TYR A 115 -9.59 21.78 29.19
N GLN A 116 -10.56 22.26 28.42
CA GLN A 116 -11.08 21.52 27.27
C GLN A 116 -9.99 21.34 26.20
N LEU A 117 -9.16 22.36 25.99
CA LEU A 117 -7.97 22.27 25.11
C LEU A 117 -6.95 21.25 25.65
N ILE A 118 -6.68 21.28 26.96
CA ILE A 118 -5.77 20.32 27.61
C ILE A 118 -6.30 18.89 27.47
N SER A 119 -7.59 18.67 27.63
CA SER A 119 -8.24 17.37 27.42
C SER A 119 -8.05 16.88 25.99
N LEU A 120 -8.31 17.74 25.02
CA LEU A 120 -8.11 17.39 23.60
C LEU A 120 -6.65 17.07 23.31
N LYS A 121 -5.72 17.88 23.80
CA LYS A 121 -4.28 17.64 23.62
C LYS A 121 -3.81 16.36 24.31
N ALA A 122 -4.32 16.04 25.48
CA ALA A 122 -4.04 14.79 26.17
C ALA A 122 -4.50 13.58 25.33
N LYS A 123 -5.69 13.63 24.76
CA LYS A 123 -6.21 12.58 23.87
C LYS A 123 -5.36 12.43 22.62
N LEU A 124 -4.93 13.54 22.01
CA LEU A 124 -4.07 13.52 20.84
C LEU A 124 -2.72 12.82 21.12
N LEU A 125 -2.11 13.12 22.28
CA LEU A 125 -0.82 12.55 22.67
C LEU A 125 -0.90 11.09 23.12
N LEU A 126 -2.03 10.67 23.69
CA LEU A 126 -2.26 9.29 24.15
C LEU A 126 -2.78 8.38 23.03
N ASN A 127 -3.21 8.93 21.91
CA ASN A 127 -3.69 8.16 20.79
C ASN A 127 -2.52 7.44 20.11
N ASP A 128 -2.47 6.11 20.20
CA ASP A 128 -1.58 5.31 19.41
C ASP A 128 -2.09 5.30 17.95
N SER A 129 -1.21 5.62 17.02
CA SER A 129 -1.51 5.82 15.58
C SER A 129 -2.27 4.68 14.89
N ASN A 130 -2.44 3.54 15.54
CA ASN A 130 -3.10 2.34 15.01
C ASN A 130 -4.59 2.20 15.40
N GLU A 131 -5.17 3.08 16.23
CA GLU A 131 -6.55 2.94 16.68
C GLU A 131 -7.50 3.92 15.98
N ASN A 132 -8.11 3.53 14.88
CA ASN A 132 -9.13 4.31 14.15
C ASN A 132 -10.34 4.73 15.00
N ILE A 133 -10.64 4.01 16.07
CA ILE A 133 -11.75 4.30 17.00
C ILE A 133 -11.48 5.63 17.72
N ASN A 134 -10.25 5.87 18.14
CA ASN A 134 -9.88 7.08 18.85
C ASN A 134 -9.87 8.31 17.95
N LYS A 135 -9.47 8.16 16.68
CA LYS A 135 -9.51 9.23 15.67
C LYS A 135 -10.93 9.74 15.42
N LYS A 136 -11.92 8.85 15.39
CA LYS A 136 -13.34 9.22 15.25
C LYS A 136 -13.82 10.06 16.44
N ARG A 137 -13.51 9.65 17.66
CA ARG A 137 -13.86 10.41 18.89
C ARG A 137 -13.19 11.78 18.93
N ILE A 138 -11.91 11.85 18.55
CA ILE A 138 -11.20 13.14 18.44
C ILE A 138 -11.89 14.07 17.43
N LYS A 139 -12.36 13.57 16.30
CA LYS A 139 -13.13 14.36 15.32
C LYS A 139 -14.46 14.87 15.91
N GLU A 140 -15.15 14.04 16.69
CA GLU A 140 -16.39 14.42 17.37
C GLU A 140 -16.15 15.51 18.43
N ASP A 141 -15.07 15.39 19.20
CA ASP A 141 -14.64 16.40 20.17
C ASP A 141 -14.24 17.72 19.49
N LEU A 142 -13.52 17.66 18.36
CA LEU A 142 -13.14 18.82 17.56
C LEU A 142 -14.34 19.56 16.99
N ALA A 143 -15.37 18.84 16.55
CA ALA A 143 -16.60 19.44 16.05
C ALA A 143 -17.30 20.32 17.10
N ILE A 144 -17.08 20.05 18.40
CA ILE A 144 -17.57 20.89 19.52
C ILE A 144 -16.58 21.99 19.84
N PHE A 145 -15.29 21.66 19.91
CA PHE A 145 -14.22 22.55 20.32
C PHE A 145 -13.99 23.71 19.35
N ILE A 146 -13.98 23.46 18.04
CA ILE A 146 -13.69 24.48 17.01
C ILE A 146 -14.68 25.66 17.10
N PRO A 147 -16.02 25.48 17.16
CA PRO A 147 -16.95 26.58 17.33
C PRO A 147 -16.76 27.38 18.63
N LEU A 148 -16.35 26.70 19.71
CA LEU A 148 -16.04 27.36 20.99
C LEU A 148 -14.75 28.18 20.87
N ALA A 149 -13.72 27.63 20.22
CA ALA A 149 -12.47 28.31 19.97
C ALA A 149 -12.65 29.57 19.11
N HIS A 150 -13.62 29.58 18.21
CA HIS A 150 -13.93 30.75 17.39
C HIS A 150 -14.60 31.88 18.18
N LYS A 151 -15.38 31.53 19.19
CA LYS A 151 -16.05 32.50 20.06
C LYS A 151 -15.09 33.16 21.07
N ASP A 152 -14.21 32.38 21.67
CA ASP A 152 -13.21 32.84 22.62
C ASP A 152 -11.86 33.09 21.98
N LYS A 153 -11.67 34.30 21.47
CA LYS A 153 -10.42 34.68 20.79
C LYS A 153 -9.28 35.01 21.76
N THR A 154 -9.52 35.15 23.06
CA THR A 154 -8.57 35.68 24.04
C THR A 154 -7.83 34.61 24.84
N SER A 155 -8.44 33.44 25.07
CA SER A 155 -7.88 32.40 25.92
C SER A 155 -6.87 31.48 25.22
N LEU A 156 -6.78 31.49 23.90
CA LEU A 156 -5.82 30.71 23.14
C LEU A 156 -4.70 31.58 22.57
N SER A 157 -3.47 31.34 23.01
CA SER A 157 -2.29 31.95 22.38
C SER A 157 -2.08 31.42 20.97
N GLY A 158 -1.53 32.27 20.08
CA GLY A 158 -1.19 31.85 18.71
C GLY A 158 -0.25 30.64 18.65
N ASN A 159 0.69 30.52 19.59
CA ASN A 159 1.58 29.36 19.71
C ASN A 159 0.84 28.10 20.13
N GLY A 160 -0.13 28.20 21.05
CA GLY A 160 -0.96 27.08 21.46
C GLY A 160 -1.78 26.50 20.32
N LEU A 161 -2.35 27.37 19.48
CA LEU A 161 -3.06 26.99 18.26
C LEU A 161 -2.16 26.29 17.24
N VAL A 162 -0.98 26.86 16.95
CA VAL A 162 -0.03 26.24 16.00
C VAL A 162 0.40 24.85 16.50
N ASN A 163 0.75 24.69 17.76
CA ASN A 163 1.11 23.40 18.32
C ASN A 163 -0.05 22.38 18.25
N LEU A 164 -1.29 22.84 18.50
CA LEU A 164 -2.46 21.98 18.32
C LEU A 164 -2.62 21.56 16.85
N CYS A 165 -2.42 22.48 15.91
CA CYS A 165 -2.49 22.18 14.49
C CYS A 165 -1.39 21.20 14.04
N ASP A 166 -0.18 21.30 14.55
CA ASP A 166 0.91 20.35 14.30
C ASP A 166 0.49 18.94 14.79
N ASP A 167 -0.11 18.83 15.99
CA ASP A 167 -0.63 17.56 16.53
C ASP A 167 -1.78 17.02 15.65
N LEU A 168 -2.69 17.87 15.17
CA LEU A 168 -3.78 17.48 14.27
C LEU A 168 -3.25 17.00 12.92
N LEU A 169 -2.25 17.69 12.36
CA LEU A 169 -1.61 17.28 11.11
C LEU A 169 -0.88 15.94 11.24
N TRP A 170 -0.31 15.66 12.42
CA TRP A 170 0.32 14.37 12.68
C TRP A 170 -0.72 13.23 12.67
N LEU A 171 -1.95 13.46 13.12
CA LEU A 171 -3.08 12.53 13.06
C LEU A 171 -3.83 12.54 11.71
N ASP A 172 -3.35 13.27 10.73
CA ASP A 172 -4.01 13.44 9.43
C ASP A 172 -5.41 14.07 9.52
N LEU A 173 -5.56 15.05 10.43
CA LEU A 173 -6.75 15.85 10.66
C LEU A 173 -6.56 17.27 10.07
N ALA A 174 -6.12 17.33 8.82
CA ALA A 174 -5.73 18.58 8.17
C ALA A 174 -6.92 19.53 7.94
N LYS A 175 -8.12 19.01 7.70
CA LYS A 175 -9.34 19.81 7.55
C LYS A 175 -9.66 20.54 8.84
N GLU A 176 -9.71 19.80 9.94
CA GLU A 176 -10.00 20.34 11.27
C GLU A 176 -8.97 21.41 11.68
N SER A 177 -7.71 21.22 11.26
CA SER A 177 -6.67 22.24 11.41
C SER A 177 -6.96 23.48 10.57
N CYS A 178 -7.40 23.37 9.32
CA CYS A 178 -7.84 24.51 8.52
C CYS A 178 -9.00 25.26 9.17
N ASP A 179 -10.04 24.53 9.55
CA ASP A 179 -11.25 25.10 10.16
C ASP A 179 -10.93 25.86 11.46
N LEU A 180 -9.95 25.40 12.23
CA LEU A 180 -9.49 26.05 13.46
C LEU A 180 -8.72 27.34 13.19
N LEU A 181 -7.86 27.38 12.17
CA LEU A 181 -6.95 28.50 11.90
C LEU A 181 -7.58 29.60 11.06
N GLU A 182 -8.45 29.26 10.09
CA GLU A 182 -8.98 30.20 9.09
C GLU A 182 -9.59 31.48 9.72
N PRO A 183 -10.44 31.44 10.76
CA PRO A 183 -11.04 32.64 11.35
C PRO A 183 -10.05 33.50 12.15
N ARG A 184 -8.81 33.05 12.31
CA ARG A 184 -7.73 33.73 13.05
C ARG A 184 -6.72 34.41 12.14
N LEU A 185 -6.87 34.22 10.82
CA LEU A 185 -5.97 34.83 9.86
C LEU A 185 -6.12 36.35 9.85
N PRO A 186 -5.01 37.09 9.70
CA PRO A 186 -5.06 38.54 9.51
C PRO A 186 -5.60 38.87 8.12
N GLU A 187 -6.23 40.05 7.97
CA GLU A 187 -6.71 40.54 6.68
C GLU A 187 -5.57 40.65 5.66
N ASN A 188 -4.45 41.19 6.09
CA ASN A 188 -3.22 41.26 5.29
C ASN A 188 -2.32 40.10 5.71
N LEU A 189 -2.17 39.14 4.81
CA LEU A 189 -1.34 37.95 5.07
C LEU A 189 0.15 38.29 4.98
N TRP A 190 0.92 37.73 5.89
CA TRP A 190 2.39 37.80 5.92
C TRP A 190 2.94 36.48 6.48
N PRO A 191 4.20 36.06 6.20
CA PRO A 191 4.74 34.77 6.62
C PRO A 191 4.92 34.68 8.14
N SER A 192 3.82 34.62 8.87
CA SER A 192 3.82 34.32 10.29
C SER A 192 3.71 32.81 10.53
N ARG A 193 4.13 32.36 11.71
CA ARG A 193 4.01 30.96 12.11
C ARG A 193 2.56 30.42 11.97
N LEU A 194 1.57 31.26 12.27
CA LEU A 194 0.16 30.92 12.10
C LEU A 194 -0.23 30.70 10.63
N VAL A 195 0.17 31.64 9.74
CA VAL A 195 -0.12 31.58 8.31
C VAL A 195 0.60 30.40 7.66
N ILE A 196 1.84 30.12 8.05
CA ILE A 196 2.61 28.96 7.57
C ILE A 196 1.92 27.65 8.01
N ALA A 197 1.47 27.54 9.26
CA ALA A 197 0.73 26.38 9.75
C ALA A 197 -0.59 26.19 8.99
N TYR A 198 -1.29 27.30 8.69
CA TYR A 198 -2.50 27.24 7.86
C TYR A 198 -2.21 26.76 6.44
N PHE A 199 -1.15 27.26 5.80
CA PHE A 199 -0.76 26.82 4.46
C PHE A 199 -0.37 25.35 4.41
N GLU A 200 0.35 24.87 5.43
CA GLU A 200 0.65 23.43 5.54
C GLU A 200 -0.63 22.61 5.72
N SER A 201 -1.58 23.10 6.51
CA SER A 201 -2.88 22.47 6.68
C SER A 201 -3.66 22.42 5.36
N LEU A 202 -3.68 23.52 4.59
CA LEU A 202 -4.33 23.58 3.27
C LEU A 202 -3.73 22.57 2.29
N ILE A 203 -2.40 22.42 2.26
CA ILE A 203 -1.76 21.43 1.38
C ILE A 203 -2.13 20.02 1.78
N ARG A 204 -2.10 19.70 3.08
CA ARG A 204 -2.48 18.36 3.55
C ARG A 204 -3.96 18.07 3.39
N ALA A 205 -4.81 19.10 3.50
CA ALA A 205 -6.24 19.03 3.18
C ALA A 205 -6.53 19.09 1.68
N GLU A 206 -5.49 19.17 0.83
CA GLU A 206 -5.60 19.28 -0.62
C GLU A 206 -6.47 20.46 -1.11
N LYS A 207 -6.50 21.56 -0.34
CA LYS A 207 -7.20 22.81 -0.68
C LYS A 207 -6.26 23.76 -1.44
N LEU A 208 -5.84 23.34 -2.62
CA LEU A 208 -4.80 24.04 -3.39
C LEU A 208 -5.28 25.32 -4.04
N THR A 209 -6.56 25.42 -4.40
CA THR A 209 -7.16 26.65 -4.92
C THR A 209 -7.19 27.72 -3.85
N THR A 210 -7.68 27.39 -2.67
CA THR A 210 -7.68 28.27 -1.49
C THR A 210 -6.28 28.74 -1.16
N LEU A 211 -5.27 27.85 -1.17
CA LEU A 211 -3.87 28.19 -0.94
C LEU A 211 -3.35 29.19 -2.00
N THR A 212 -3.67 28.95 -3.27
CA THR A 212 -3.26 29.83 -4.37
C THR A 212 -3.85 31.23 -4.17
N GLU A 213 -5.12 31.34 -3.79
CA GLU A 213 -5.76 32.63 -3.49
C GLU A 213 -5.11 33.34 -2.32
N CYS A 214 -4.75 32.61 -1.25
CA CYS A 214 -4.02 33.17 -0.11
C CYS A 214 -2.65 33.71 -0.50
N LEU A 215 -1.88 32.94 -1.30
CA LEU A 215 -0.56 33.38 -1.78
C LEU A 215 -0.66 34.62 -2.68
N ASN A 216 -1.69 34.70 -3.53
CA ASN A 216 -1.91 35.88 -4.39
C ASN A 216 -2.28 37.14 -3.59
N ARG A 217 -2.85 37.01 -2.40
CA ARG A 217 -3.14 38.13 -1.48
C ARG A 217 -1.92 38.61 -0.72
N MET A 218 -0.84 37.82 -0.67
CA MET A 218 0.38 38.14 0.06
C MET A 218 1.34 38.93 -0.81
N ASP A 219 1.94 40.01 -0.28
CA ASP A 219 2.96 40.75 -0.98
C ASP A 219 4.22 39.87 -1.19
N LYS A 220 4.64 39.72 -2.45
CA LYS A 220 5.82 38.90 -2.81
C LYS A 220 7.12 39.42 -2.18
N ALA A 221 7.19 40.67 -1.82
CA ALA A 221 8.36 41.24 -1.15
C ALA A 221 8.56 40.64 0.25
N LEU A 222 7.49 40.15 0.87
CA LEU A 222 7.51 39.54 2.19
C LEU A 222 7.76 38.03 2.15
N TRP A 223 7.80 37.41 0.97
CA TRP A 223 7.92 35.97 0.86
C TRP A 223 9.26 35.49 1.43
N ASP A 224 9.15 34.53 2.37
CA ASP A 224 10.25 33.75 2.93
C ASP A 224 10.44 32.44 2.17
N HIS A 225 11.33 31.55 2.65
CA HIS A 225 11.58 30.29 2.02
C HIS A 225 10.34 29.36 2.08
N TYR A 226 9.56 29.35 3.17
CA TYR A 226 8.35 28.53 3.28
C TYR A 226 7.31 28.94 2.24
N THR A 227 7.10 30.22 2.07
CA THR A 227 6.14 30.77 1.10
C THR A 227 6.51 30.38 -0.32
N TRP A 228 7.79 30.47 -0.69
CA TRP A 228 8.29 30.01 -1.97
C TRP A 228 8.15 28.48 -2.14
N MET A 229 8.38 27.70 -1.07
CA MET A 229 8.13 26.26 -1.09
C MET A 229 6.65 25.92 -1.31
N PHE A 230 5.72 26.64 -0.70
CA PHE A 230 4.30 26.41 -0.94
C PHE A 230 3.93 26.70 -2.40
N GLN A 231 4.45 27.77 -2.96
CA GLN A 231 4.28 28.08 -4.39
C GLN A 231 4.83 26.94 -5.28
N ALA A 232 6.02 26.44 -4.96
CA ALA A 232 6.61 25.31 -5.68
C ALA A 232 5.74 24.04 -5.58
N ARG A 233 5.20 23.73 -4.40
CA ARG A 233 4.30 22.56 -4.19
C ARG A 233 3.02 22.71 -5.01
N ILE A 234 2.47 23.92 -5.16
CA ILE A 234 1.36 24.19 -6.07
C ILE A 234 1.77 23.90 -7.52
N TYR A 235 2.92 24.45 -7.98
CA TYR A 235 3.40 24.18 -9.34
C TYR A 235 3.67 22.69 -9.60
N ILE A 236 4.17 21.95 -8.60
CA ILE A 236 4.33 20.48 -8.67
C ILE A 236 2.98 19.82 -8.87
N ALA A 237 1.95 20.23 -8.13
CA ALA A 237 0.61 19.70 -8.27
C ALA A 237 0.00 20.00 -9.64
N TYR A 238 0.35 21.15 -10.26
CA TYR A 238 -0.03 21.47 -11.64
C TYR A 238 0.86 20.80 -12.71
N ASN A 239 1.84 19.96 -12.32
CA ASN A 239 2.87 19.41 -13.21
C ASN A 239 3.68 20.49 -13.96
N SER A 240 3.69 21.70 -13.46
CA SER A 240 4.46 22.85 -13.99
C SER A 240 5.90 22.81 -13.46
N TRP A 241 6.63 21.75 -13.79
CA TRP A 241 7.93 21.42 -13.21
C TRP A 241 8.97 22.56 -13.35
N SER A 242 9.00 23.22 -14.50
CA SER A 242 9.94 24.33 -14.74
C SER A 242 9.66 25.52 -13.83
N GLN A 243 8.38 25.84 -13.58
CA GLN A 243 8.00 26.92 -12.65
C GLN A 243 8.26 26.50 -11.20
N ALA A 244 8.06 25.24 -10.87
CA ALA A 244 8.42 24.69 -9.57
C ALA A 244 9.91 24.81 -9.29
N ILE A 245 10.78 24.53 -10.27
CA ILE A 245 12.24 24.68 -10.15
C ILE A 245 12.59 26.15 -9.85
N ILE A 246 12.00 27.12 -10.57
CA ILE A 246 12.24 28.54 -10.34
C ILE A 246 11.85 28.95 -8.90
N ALA A 247 10.68 28.50 -8.44
CA ALA A 247 10.22 28.79 -7.08
C ALA A 247 11.11 28.16 -6.01
N LEU A 248 11.60 26.93 -6.25
CA LEU A 248 12.53 26.25 -5.33
C LEU A 248 13.90 26.91 -5.29
N GLU A 249 14.41 27.41 -6.42
CA GLU A 249 15.65 28.20 -6.44
C GLU A 249 15.51 29.50 -5.62
N GLU A 250 14.35 30.16 -5.66
CA GLU A 250 14.09 31.32 -4.79
C GLU A 250 13.96 30.91 -3.31
N ALA A 251 13.36 29.77 -3.00
CA ALA A 251 13.31 29.25 -1.63
C ALA A 251 14.71 28.95 -1.10
N ILE A 252 15.57 28.28 -1.88
CA ILE A 252 16.94 27.92 -1.52
C ILE A 252 17.80 29.19 -1.32
N LYS A 253 17.61 30.25 -2.14
CA LYS A 253 18.30 31.53 -1.92
C LYS A 253 17.96 32.16 -0.56
N LYS A 254 16.79 31.88 0.00
CA LYS A 254 16.37 32.38 1.32
C LYS A 254 16.87 31.51 2.47
N ASP A 255 16.94 30.19 2.25
CA ASP A 255 17.41 29.21 3.22
C ASP A 255 18.02 28.03 2.45
N ASP A 256 19.33 27.99 2.33
CA ASP A 256 20.06 26.95 1.61
C ASP A 256 20.33 25.70 2.45
N ASP A 257 20.08 25.76 3.76
CA ASP A 257 20.21 24.61 4.66
C ASP A 257 18.95 23.71 4.69
N ASN A 258 17.87 24.11 4.02
CA ASN A 258 16.61 23.40 4.04
C ASN A 258 16.62 22.14 3.16
N SER A 259 16.72 20.96 3.78
CA SER A 259 16.75 19.66 3.08
C SER A 259 15.51 19.38 2.22
N HIS A 260 14.32 19.85 2.62
CA HIS A 260 13.09 19.66 1.88
C HIS A 260 13.10 20.42 0.54
N SER A 261 13.63 21.65 0.51
CA SER A 261 13.78 22.44 -0.73
C SER A 261 14.69 21.73 -1.74
N TRP A 262 15.82 21.21 -1.29
CA TRP A 262 16.74 20.43 -2.13
C TRP A 262 16.12 19.12 -2.63
N LEU A 263 15.38 18.41 -1.76
CA LEU A 263 14.66 17.20 -2.15
C LEU A 263 13.66 17.46 -3.29
N LEU A 264 12.86 18.52 -3.17
CA LEU A 264 11.89 18.89 -4.20
C LEU A 264 12.58 19.36 -5.47
N LEU A 265 13.68 20.15 -5.37
CA LEU A 265 14.45 20.60 -6.52
C LEU A 265 14.98 19.42 -7.35
N ILE A 266 15.61 18.43 -6.70
CA ILE A 266 16.11 17.24 -7.40
C ILE A 266 14.96 16.45 -8.03
N ARG A 267 13.83 16.29 -7.32
CA ARG A 267 12.64 15.61 -7.88
C ARG A 267 12.13 16.28 -9.15
N CYS A 268 12.00 17.61 -9.15
CA CYS A 268 11.55 18.36 -10.31
C CYS A 268 12.57 18.29 -11.46
N THR A 269 13.87 18.38 -11.16
CA THR A 269 14.93 18.28 -12.16
C THR A 269 14.97 16.88 -12.80
N LEU A 270 14.78 15.82 -12.02
CA LEU A 270 14.70 14.45 -12.57
C LEU A 270 13.49 14.25 -13.50
N ARG A 271 12.43 15.05 -13.37
CA ARG A 271 11.26 15.02 -14.26
C ARG A 271 11.47 15.83 -15.55
N THR A 272 12.28 16.85 -15.53
CA THR A 272 12.50 17.77 -16.67
C THR A 272 13.79 17.48 -17.42
N THR A 273 14.90 17.46 -16.69
CA THR A 273 16.27 17.35 -17.23
C THR A 273 17.11 16.41 -16.36
N PRO A 274 16.88 15.09 -16.39
CA PRO A 274 17.54 14.13 -15.49
C PRO A 274 19.08 14.23 -15.51
N ALA A 275 19.66 14.51 -16.69
CA ALA A 275 21.11 14.60 -16.85
C ALA A 275 21.76 15.74 -16.04
N THR A 276 20.99 16.79 -15.70
CA THR A 276 21.52 17.93 -14.92
C THR A 276 21.39 17.73 -13.42
N ALA A 277 20.69 16.68 -12.96
CA ALA A 277 20.51 16.43 -11.53
C ALA A 277 21.85 16.21 -10.79
N ILE A 278 22.85 15.66 -11.46
CA ILE A 278 24.18 15.46 -10.87
C ILE A 278 24.88 16.78 -10.55
N THR A 279 24.70 17.83 -11.37
CA THR A 279 25.33 19.14 -11.14
C THR A 279 24.73 19.88 -9.93
N ILE A 280 23.53 19.49 -9.49
CA ILE A 280 22.91 20.06 -8.29
C ILE A 280 23.64 19.59 -7.03
N LEU A 281 24.21 18.37 -7.04
CA LEU A 281 24.87 17.80 -5.85
C LEU A 281 26.03 18.68 -5.34
N ASP A 282 26.79 19.27 -6.25
CA ASP A 282 27.90 20.14 -5.89
C ASP A 282 27.45 21.46 -5.22
N ARG A 283 26.18 21.82 -5.38
CA ARG A 283 25.58 23.03 -4.83
C ARG A 283 24.98 22.83 -3.44
N ILE A 284 24.73 21.59 -3.04
CA ILE A 284 24.10 21.30 -1.75
C ILE A 284 25.09 21.55 -0.63
N PRO A 285 24.80 22.47 0.31
CA PRO A 285 25.70 22.74 1.44
C PRO A 285 25.86 21.48 2.32
N LYS A 286 27.06 21.27 2.84
CA LYS A 286 27.30 20.15 3.78
C LYS A 286 26.44 20.25 5.05
N THR A 287 26.01 21.45 5.40
CA THR A 287 25.12 21.76 6.53
C THR A 287 23.77 21.08 6.42
N VAL A 288 23.21 20.91 5.20
CA VAL A 288 21.98 20.16 4.93
C VAL A 288 22.03 18.74 5.50
N PHE A 289 23.20 18.13 5.55
CA PHE A 289 23.43 16.79 6.04
C PHE A 289 23.89 16.72 7.51
N LEU A 290 23.77 17.82 8.27
CA LEU A 290 24.05 17.81 9.72
C LEU A 290 22.89 17.24 10.52
N SER A 291 21.64 17.57 10.17
CA SER A 291 20.43 17.00 10.74
C SER A 291 19.95 15.87 9.84
N PHE A 292 19.83 14.66 10.40
CA PHE A 292 19.22 13.52 9.65
C PHE A 292 17.74 13.43 9.94
N ASP A 293 17.01 14.44 9.53
CA ASP A 293 15.55 14.45 9.55
C ASP A 293 14.96 13.60 8.41
N THR A 294 13.65 13.47 8.38
CA THR A 294 12.92 12.67 7.36
C THR A 294 13.18 13.16 5.94
N TYR A 295 13.36 14.48 5.74
CA TYR A 295 13.60 15.06 4.41
C TYR A 295 15.04 14.81 3.96
N THR A 296 16.01 14.94 4.85
CA THR A 296 17.42 14.61 4.58
C THR A 296 17.58 13.14 4.20
N LEU A 297 16.92 12.23 4.93
CA LEU A 297 16.94 10.80 4.60
C LEU A 297 16.27 10.52 3.24
N SER A 298 15.16 11.19 2.95
CA SER A 298 14.48 11.07 1.66
C SER A 298 15.32 11.63 0.51
N LEU A 299 16.04 12.72 0.75
CA LEU A 299 16.98 13.33 -0.19
C LEU A 299 18.13 12.37 -0.51
N LEU A 300 18.78 11.82 0.51
CA LEU A 300 19.87 10.86 0.33
C LEU A 300 19.42 9.59 -0.40
N ARG A 301 18.23 9.06 -0.08
CA ARG A 301 17.65 7.91 -0.80
C ARG A 301 17.37 8.24 -2.27
N LEU A 302 16.81 9.42 -2.55
CA LEU A 302 16.54 9.85 -3.92
C LEU A 302 17.85 10.00 -4.72
N ILE A 303 18.86 10.64 -4.13
CA ILE A 303 20.19 10.79 -4.75
C ILE A 303 20.78 9.41 -5.01
N SER A 304 20.79 8.54 -4.01
CA SER A 304 21.34 7.18 -4.11
C SER A 304 20.68 6.38 -5.25
N ASN A 305 19.38 6.48 -5.40
CA ASN A 305 18.63 5.66 -6.36
C ASN A 305 18.63 6.20 -7.80
N LYS A 306 18.72 7.52 -7.96
CA LYS A 306 18.43 8.15 -9.25
C LYS A 306 19.53 9.06 -9.78
N VAL A 307 20.48 9.49 -8.96
CA VAL A 307 21.49 10.49 -9.33
C VAL A 307 22.91 9.93 -9.17
N ASP A 308 23.36 9.72 -7.92
CA ASP A 308 24.70 9.23 -7.61
C ASP A 308 24.69 8.40 -6.31
N PRO A 309 24.80 7.07 -6.40
CA PRO A 309 24.89 6.18 -5.23
C PRO A 309 26.09 6.49 -4.34
N HIS A 310 27.23 6.87 -4.93
CA HIS A 310 28.46 7.09 -4.19
C HIS A 310 28.44 8.36 -3.34
N PHE A 311 27.74 9.40 -3.79
CA PHE A 311 27.56 10.61 -3.02
C PHE A 311 26.85 10.33 -1.68
N SER A 312 25.72 9.61 -1.73
CA SER A 312 24.96 9.29 -0.52
C SER A 312 25.70 8.34 0.40
N GLU A 313 26.35 7.31 -0.17
CA GLU A 313 27.15 6.35 0.57
C GLU A 313 28.29 7.03 1.33
N LYS A 314 28.98 7.97 0.69
CA LYS A 314 30.07 8.75 1.33
C LYS A 314 29.55 9.52 2.55
N ILE A 315 28.48 10.32 2.37
CA ILE A 315 27.93 11.14 3.46
C ILE A 315 27.47 10.30 4.64
N VAL A 316 26.73 9.22 4.39
CA VAL A 316 26.21 8.38 5.47
C VAL A 316 27.34 7.63 6.16
N THR A 317 28.37 7.20 5.42
CA THR A 317 29.56 6.56 6.00
C THR A 317 30.34 7.50 6.91
N GLU A 318 30.54 8.76 6.53
CA GLU A 318 31.19 9.77 7.39
C GLU A 318 30.43 10.01 8.70
N LYS A 319 29.08 10.00 8.64
CA LYS A 319 28.24 10.10 9.83
C LYS A 319 28.29 8.85 10.69
N PHE A 320 28.28 7.67 10.06
CA PHE A 320 28.45 6.41 10.76
C PHE A 320 29.77 6.35 11.54
N ILE A 321 30.87 6.75 10.92
CA ILE A 321 32.19 6.83 11.60
C ILE A 321 32.11 7.72 12.85
N SER A 322 31.33 8.79 12.81
CA SER A 322 31.19 9.71 13.95
C SER A 322 30.26 9.19 15.05
N SER A 323 29.29 8.32 14.73
CA SER A 323 28.32 7.76 15.68
C SER A 323 27.74 6.44 15.17
N PRO A 324 28.49 5.32 15.28
CA PRO A 324 28.11 4.04 14.69
C PRO A 324 26.73 3.53 15.12
N GLN A 325 26.43 3.58 16.41
CA GLN A 325 25.16 3.08 16.96
C GLN A 325 23.93 3.84 16.42
N LYS A 326 24.08 5.13 16.15
CA LYS A 326 22.98 5.98 15.66
C LYS A 326 22.73 5.80 14.17
N PHE A 327 23.78 5.61 13.38
CA PHE A 327 23.70 5.66 11.93
C PHE A 327 23.79 4.30 11.23
N ALA A 328 23.91 3.18 11.97
CA ALA A 328 24.00 1.84 11.40
C ALA A 328 22.81 1.48 10.51
N SER A 329 21.58 1.64 11.00
CA SER A 329 20.36 1.38 10.22
C SER A 329 20.27 2.27 8.97
N ILE A 330 20.63 3.54 9.09
CA ILE A 330 20.58 4.50 7.98
C ILE A 330 21.60 4.14 6.90
N LEU A 331 22.82 3.74 7.30
CA LEU A 331 23.85 3.27 6.37
C LEU A 331 23.38 2.06 5.58
N LEU A 332 22.82 1.06 6.27
CA LEU A 332 22.30 -0.13 5.61
C LEU A 332 21.14 0.19 4.67
N GLN A 333 20.18 1.02 5.10
CA GLN A 333 19.07 1.47 4.25
C GLN A 333 19.56 2.17 2.98
N THR A 334 20.54 3.07 3.10
CA THR A 334 21.10 3.80 1.95
C THR A 334 21.82 2.85 1.00
N HIS A 335 22.60 1.92 1.53
CA HIS A 335 23.32 0.92 0.75
C HIS A 335 22.34 -0.01 -0.02
N PHE A 336 21.35 -0.59 0.65
CA PHE A 336 20.36 -1.43 0.00
C PHE A 336 19.53 -0.66 -1.04
N SER A 337 19.17 0.59 -0.75
CA SER A 337 18.51 1.45 -1.73
C SER A 337 19.37 1.65 -2.99
N SER A 338 20.68 1.79 -2.82
CA SER A 338 21.61 1.93 -3.95
C SER A 338 21.73 0.65 -4.79
N LEU A 339 21.64 -0.52 -4.18
CA LEU A 339 21.67 -1.81 -4.89
C LEU A 339 20.44 -1.99 -5.79
N VAL A 340 19.27 -1.57 -5.34
CA VAL A 340 18.03 -1.59 -6.13
C VAL A 340 18.12 -0.64 -7.34
N GLY A 341 18.77 0.53 -7.18
CA GLY A 341 18.94 1.52 -8.23
C GLY A 341 20.09 1.23 -9.22
N ARG A 342 21.04 0.38 -8.86
CA ARG A 342 22.16 0.00 -9.73
C ARG A 342 21.65 -0.93 -10.81
N GLN A 343 21.32 -0.39 -11.98
CA GLN A 343 21.24 -1.20 -13.19
C GLN A 343 22.58 -1.95 -13.32
N ALA A 344 22.51 -3.24 -13.59
CA ALA A 344 23.64 -4.20 -13.61
C ALA A 344 24.88 -3.82 -14.45
N LYS A 345 24.85 -2.70 -15.14
CA LYS A 345 25.94 -2.24 -16.03
C LYS A 345 27.20 -1.72 -15.30
N LYS A 346 27.16 -1.44 -14.00
CA LYS A 346 28.29 -0.88 -13.24
C LYS A 346 28.55 -1.49 -11.86
N ALA A 347 28.12 -2.70 -11.62
CA ALA A 347 28.33 -3.38 -10.34
C ALA A 347 29.82 -3.54 -9.94
N ASN A 348 30.76 -3.31 -10.87
CA ASN A 348 32.19 -3.47 -10.65
C ASN A 348 32.96 -2.17 -10.45
N GLU A 349 32.34 -0.99 -10.53
CA GLU A 349 33.01 0.26 -10.16
C GLU A 349 32.85 0.43 -8.64
N LEU A 350 33.71 -0.20 -7.88
CA LEU A 350 33.90 0.06 -6.45
C LEU A 350 34.24 1.55 -6.28
N ASN A 351 33.60 2.18 -5.29
CA ASN A 351 33.97 3.53 -4.89
C ASN A 351 35.45 3.53 -4.46
N THR A 352 36.30 4.12 -5.31
CA THR A 352 37.75 4.17 -5.10
C THR A 352 38.17 5.34 -4.20
N LYS A 353 37.26 6.28 -3.93
CA LYS A 353 37.53 7.40 -3.03
C LYS A 353 37.14 7.01 -1.61
N TYR A 354 38.10 7.00 -0.74
CA TYR A 354 37.88 6.79 0.69
C TYR A 354 37.02 7.92 1.28
N PRO A 355 36.19 7.62 2.29
CA PRO A 355 35.54 8.66 3.09
C PRO A 355 36.60 9.59 3.70
N ASP A 356 36.28 10.88 3.82
CA ASP A 356 37.25 11.92 4.21
C ASP A 356 38.02 11.61 5.52
N LYS A 357 37.43 10.85 6.43
CA LYS A 357 38.04 10.48 7.72
C LYS A 357 38.73 9.10 7.72
N VAL A 358 38.69 8.37 6.62
CA VAL A 358 39.29 7.03 6.55
C VAL A 358 40.71 7.10 6.01
N ILE A 359 41.66 6.55 6.76
CA ILE A 359 43.07 6.44 6.36
C ILE A 359 43.26 5.16 5.57
N ARG A 360 42.84 4.02 6.13
CA ARG A 360 42.90 2.70 5.49
C ARG A 360 41.99 1.70 6.16
N ALA A 361 41.68 0.61 5.48
CA ALA A 361 41.01 -0.55 6.03
C ALA A 361 41.83 -1.79 5.80
N ILE A 362 42.01 -2.61 6.84
CA ILE A 362 42.92 -3.73 6.83
C ILE A 362 42.32 -4.95 7.54
N LYS A 363 42.75 -6.11 7.09
CA LYS A 363 42.54 -7.38 7.79
C LYS A 363 43.86 -7.73 8.50
N ILE A 364 43.80 -7.94 9.79
CA ILE A 364 44.93 -8.25 10.63
C ILE A 364 44.79 -9.66 11.23
N SER A 365 45.90 -10.33 11.49
CA SER A 365 45.96 -11.48 12.38
C SER A 365 46.57 -11.04 13.70
N ARG A 366 45.81 -11.21 14.78
CA ARG A 366 46.23 -10.90 16.13
C ARG A 366 46.28 -12.19 16.92
N ASN A 367 47.50 -12.65 17.24
CA ASN A 367 47.76 -13.95 17.89
C ASN A 367 47.14 -15.15 17.20
N GLY A 368 46.93 -15.10 15.87
CA GLY A 368 46.31 -16.14 15.06
C GLY A 368 44.82 -15.96 14.81
N GLU A 369 44.14 -15.03 15.48
CA GLU A 369 42.76 -14.65 15.20
C GLU A 369 42.72 -13.53 14.14
N GLU A 370 41.79 -13.63 13.20
CA GLU A 370 41.63 -12.65 12.14
C GLU A 370 40.60 -11.60 12.53
N GLU A 371 40.97 -10.34 12.40
CA GLU A 371 40.12 -9.19 12.66
C GLU A 371 40.16 -8.19 11.49
N GLU A 372 39.01 -7.50 11.24
CA GLU A 372 38.93 -6.40 10.29
C GLU A 372 38.90 -5.09 11.05
N LYS A 373 39.77 -4.14 10.65
CA LYS A 373 39.83 -2.80 11.24
C LYS A 373 39.81 -1.73 10.17
N VAL A 374 39.14 -0.62 10.49
CA VAL A 374 39.18 0.61 9.71
C VAL A 374 39.92 1.67 10.54
N ILE A 375 41.04 2.14 10.04
CA ILE A 375 41.81 3.20 10.68
C ILE A 375 41.24 4.53 10.23
N VAL A 376 40.80 5.33 11.20
CA VAL A 376 40.07 6.57 10.97
C VAL A 376 40.66 7.74 11.73
N ASP A 377 40.54 8.93 11.17
CA ASP A 377 40.93 10.19 11.82
C ASP A 377 39.80 10.66 12.76
N ILE A 378 39.74 10.04 13.94
CA ILE A 378 38.79 10.35 15.02
C ILE A 378 39.54 10.48 16.37
N ILE A 379 38.85 11.13 17.32
CA ILE A 379 39.37 11.19 18.70
C ILE A 379 39.36 9.76 19.29
N PRO A 380 40.43 9.35 20.08
CA PRO A 380 40.51 8.02 20.65
C PRO A 380 39.26 7.57 21.42
N ASP A 381 38.59 8.47 22.13
CA ASP A 381 37.36 8.18 22.89
C ASP A 381 36.15 7.79 22.00
N GLN A 382 36.28 7.95 20.69
CA GLN A 382 35.27 7.56 19.72
C GLN A 382 35.54 6.20 19.05
N GLU A 383 36.58 5.51 19.45
CA GLU A 383 36.86 4.16 18.96
C GLU A 383 35.72 3.20 19.33
N GLN A 384 35.21 2.48 18.36
CA GLN A 384 34.13 1.50 18.55
C GLN A 384 34.27 0.34 17.57
N GLY A 385 34.27 -0.88 18.05
CA GLY A 385 34.23 -2.10 17.26
C GLY A 385 35.36 -2.22 16.21
N ALA A 386 34.99 -2.10 14.92
CA ALA A 386 35.95 -2.14 13.82
C ALA A 386 36.67 -0.80 13.59
N LEU A 387 36.22 0.30 14.19
CA LEU A 387 36.82 1.64 14.02
C LEU A 387 37.93 1.84 15.00
N LEU A 388 39.13 2.15 14.51
CA LEU A 388 40.35 2.37 15.29
C LEU A 388 40.90 3.78 15.00
N SER A 389 41.16 4.57 16.04
CA SER A 389 41.69 5.93 15.85
C SER A 389 43.17 5.87 15.42
N ALA A 390 43.50 6.64 14.39
CA ALA A 390 44.88 6.82 13.94
C ALA A 390 45.75 7.54 14.96
N HIS A 391 45.15 8.20 15.95
CA HIS A 391 45.88 8.97 16.98
C HIS A 391 46.26 8.11 18.20
N THR A 392 45.94 6.82 18.23
CA THR A 392 46.40 5.88 19.23
C THR A 392 47.73 5.24 18.80
N GLU A 393 48.56 4.82 19.76
CA GLU A 393 49.82 4.10 19.44
C GLU A 393 49.59 2.87 18.57
N TYR A 394 48.47 2.17 18.79
CA TYR A 394 48.09 0.98 18.02
C TYR A 394 47.62 1.37 16.61
N GLY A 395 46.84 2.42 16.48
CA GLY A 395 46.35 2.90 15.18
C GLY A 395 47.48 3.47 14.32
N ASP A 396 48.37 4.21 14.91
CA ASP A 396 49.58 4.70 14.23
C ASP A 396 50.49 3.56 13.77
N LEU A 397 50.73 2.57 14.64
CA LEU A 397 51.50 1.37 14.28
C LEU A 397 50.88 0.69 13.03
N LEU A 398 49.59 0.41 13.06
CA LEU A 398 48.91 -0.27 11.96
C LEU A 398 48.79 0.60 10.69
N SER A 399 48.84 1.92 10.84
CA SER A 399 48.83 2.85 9.68
C SER A 399 50.14 2.76 8.89
N ASN A 400 51.26 2.46 9.56
CA ASN A 400 52.59 2.47 8.98
C ASN A 400 53.08 1.08 8.52
N LEU A 401 52.46 -0.02 8.97
CA LEU A 401 52.81 -1.37 8.55
C LEU A 401 52.35 -1.67 7.13
N THR A 402 53.12 -2.39 6.34
CA THR A 402 52.74 -2.88 5.01
C THR A 402 52.15 -4.28 5.06
N VAL A 403 51.44 -4.68 3.99
CA VAL A 403 50.84 -6.03 3.89
C VAL A 403 51.92 -7.09 3.99
N GLY A 404 51.71 -8.04 4.88
CA GLY A 404 52.66 -9.13 5.17
C GLY A 404 53.63 -8.83 6.30
N GLU A 405 53.80 -7.57 6.73
CA GLU A 405 54.63 -7.18 7.88
C GLU A 405 53.98 -7.57 9.21
N GLU A 406 54.81 -7.92 10.17
CA GLU A 406 54.43 -8.32 11.53
C GLU A 406 55.11 -7.39 12.54
N ALA A 407 54.36 -6.97 13.53
CA ALA A 407 54.86 -6.18 14.67
C ALA A 407 54.34 -6.76 15.98
N VAL A 408 55.01 -6.40 17.07
CA VAL A 408 54.57 -6.72 18.43
C VAL A 408 54.03 -5.44 19.07
N TYR A 409 52.79 -5.48 19.49
CA TYR A 409 52.14 -4.39 20.23
C TYR A 409 51.75 -4.90 21.61
N VAL A 410 52.36 -4.33 22.65
CA VAL A 410 52.26 -4.79 24.05
C VAL A 410 52.72 -6.26 24.17
N MET A 411 51.85 -7.25 24.11
CA MET A 411 52.19 -8.69 24.15
C MET A 411 51.63 -9.44 22.93
N ASP A 412 50.92 -8.77 22.06
CA ASP A 412 50.24 -9.37 20.90
C ASP A 412 51.11 -9.27 19.65
N ARG A 413 51.20 -10.37 18.92
CA ARG A 413 51.75 -10.39 17.56
C ARG A 413 50.64 -10.00 16.58
N VAL A 414 50.88 -8.94 15.84
CA VAL A 414 49.97 -8.40 14.88
C VAL A 414 50.59 -8.40 13.48
N LYS A 415 49.94 -9.00 12.54
CA LYS A 415 50.36 -9.08 11.15
C LYS A 415 49.23 -8.54 10.22
N ILE A 416 49.60 -7.68 9.26
CA ILE A 416 48.66 -7.26 8.24
C ILE A 416 48.55 -8.35 7.17
N ILE A 417 47.32 -8.88 6.98
CA ILE A 417 47.06 -9.93 6.01
C ILE A 417 46.79 -9.34 4.64
N GLU A 418 45.86 -8.35 4.58
CA GLU A 418 45.46 -7.71 3.33
C GLU A 418 44.85 -6.31 3.55
N GLU A 419 44.84 -5.50 2.51
CA GLU A 419 44.08 -4.27 2.49
C GLU A 419 42.64 -4.53 2.01
N LEU A 420 41.68 -3.92 2.68
CA LEU A 420 40.28 -4.08 2.42
C LEU A 420 39.68 -2.77 1.90
N ASN A 421 38.54 -2.90 1.20
CA ASN A 421 37.72 -1.73 0.90
C ASN A 421 37.01 -1.24 2.17
N PRO A 422 37.23 0.03 2.58
CA PRO A 422 36.65 0.55 3.83
C PRO A 422 35.14 0.50 3.86
N TYR A 423 34.44 0.73 2.73
CA TYR A 423 33.00 0.64 2.68
C TYR A 423 32.47 -0.77 3.01
N HIS A 424 33.18 -1.81 2.59
CA HIS A 424 32.80 -3.21 2.91
C HIS A 424 32.97 -3.52 4.40
N VAL A 425 34.06 -3.09 5.01
CA VAL A 425 34.30 -3.32 6.45
C VAL A 425 33.27 -2.54 7.28
N ILE A 426 33.05 -1.27 6.94
CA ILE A 426 32.07 -0.41 7.61
C ILE A 426 30.65 -0.99 7.45
N PHE A 427 30.30 -1.48 6.27
CA PHE A 427 29.01 -2.12 6.04
C PHE A 427 28.83 -3.38 6.92
N ARG A 428 29.82 -4.27 6.97
CA ARG A 428 29.78 -5.46 7.84
C ARG A 428 29.68 -5.08 9.31
N TYR A 429 30.39 -4.04 9.73
CA TYR A 429 30.29 -3.55 11.09
C TYR A 429 28.89 -2.99 11.41
N ALA A 430 28.31 -2.18 10.51
CA ALA A 430 26.93 -1.70 10.66
C ALA A 430 25.91 -2.84 10.74
N LEU A 431 26.12 -3.90 9.94
CA LEU A 431 25.29 -5.10 9.95
C LEU A 431 25.33 -5.84 11.30
N ASN A 432 26.50 -5.91 11.92
CA ASN A 432 26.64 -6.49 13.26
C ASN A 432 25.90 -5.65 14.30
N ILE A 433 26.04 -4.32 14.28
CA ILE A 433 25.33 -3.43 15.22
C ILE A 433 23.81 -3.61 15.13
N VAL A 434 23.26 -3.60 13.91
CA VAL A 434 21.80 -3.73 13.70
C VAL A 434 21.30 -5.13 14.07
N SER A 435 22.14 -6.17 13.85
CA SER A 435 21.77 -7.54 14.22
C SER A 435 21.69 -7.74 15.74
N GLU A 436 22.52 -7.04 16.51
CA GLU A 436 22.49 -7.08 17.97
C GLU A 436 21.31 -6.31 18.56
N LYS A 437 20.89 -5.23 17.93
CA LYS A 437 19.76 -4.38 18.34
C LYS A 437 18.87 -4.06 17.14
N PRO A 438 17.95 -4.98 16.78
CA PRO A 438 17.07 -4.78 15.65
C PRO A 438 16.28 -3.48 15.76
N ASP A 439 16.33 -2.64 14.72
CA ASP A 439 15.52 -1.45 14.61
C ASP A 439 14.12 -1.85 14.10
N ILE A 440 13.08 -1.46 14.82
CA ILE A 440 11.68 -1.73 14.43
C ILE A 440 11.37 -1.20 13.02
N ASN A 441 11.98 -0.06 12.66
CA ASN A 441 11.76 0.57 11.36
C ASN A 441 12.60 -0.05 10.22
N PHE A 442 13.56 -0.90 10.55
CA PHE A 442 14.42 -1.55 9.57
C PHE A 442 14.83 -2.95 10.05
N PRO A 443 13.95 -3.94 9.91
CA PRO A 443 14.14 -5.27 10.42
C PRO A 443 15.12 -6.07 9.53
N ILE A 444 16.41 -5.80 9.64
CA ILE A 444 17.45 -6.67 9.09
C ILE A 444 17.89 -7.63 10.19
N LYS A 445 17.86 -8.92 9.89
CA LYS A 445 18.37 -9.97 10.74
C LYS A 445 19.54 -10.66 10.05
N LYS A 446 20.67 -10.75 10.72
CA LYS A 446 21.80 -11.58 10.29
C LYS A 446 21.48 -13.03 10.58
N ILE A 447 21.44 -13.88 9.57
CA ILE A 447 21.30 -15.32 9.73
C ILE A 447 22.66 -15.94 9.55
N GLU A 448 23.20 -16.56 10.60
CA GLU A 448 24.40 -17.39 10.49
C GLU A 448 24.01 -18.72 9.86
N VAL A 449 24.48 -18.91 8.64
CA VAL A 449 24.13 -20.06 7.82
C VAL A 449 25.12 -21.18 8.06
N PRO A 450 24.67 -22.38 8.51
CA PRO A 450 25.54 -23.53 8.63
C PRO A 450 26.18 -23.91 7.28
N SER A 451 27.37 -24.48 7.32
CA SER A 451 28.07 -24.97 6.11
C SER A 451 27.39 -26.18 5.49
N ASP A 452 26.57 -26.92 6.23
CA ASP A 452 25.78 -28.04 5.76
C ASP A 452 24.53 -27.51 5.04
N PRO A 453 24.30 -27.85 3.75
CA PRO A 453 23.16 -27.35 2.98
C PRO A 453 21.79 -27.67 3.57
N GLU A 454 21.59 -28.87 4.15
CA GLU A 454 20.30 -29.26 4.72
C GLU A 454 20.00 -28.45 6.00
N LEU A 455 20.98 -28.30 6.87
CA LEU A 455 20.86 -27.44 8.07
C LEU A 455 20.69 -25.97 7.71
N MET A 456 21.33 -25.51 6.62
CA MET A 456 21.17 -24.18 6.08
C MET A 456 19.72 -23.94 5.67
N PHE A 457 19.13 -24.84 4.86
CA PHE A 457 17.75 -24.70 4.41
C PHE A 457 16.76 -24.75 5.56
N GLN A 458 16.97 -25.65 6.53
CA GLN A 458 16.12 -25.74 7.71
C GLN A 458 16.16 -24.45 8.52
N LYS A 459 17.34 -23.90 8.76
CA LYS A 459 17.48 -22.66 9.53
C LYS A 459 16.87 -21.46 8.83
N ILE A 460 17.05 -21.34 7.50
CA ILE A 460 16.41 -20.30 6.70
C ILE A 460 14.89 -20.44 6.80
N LYS A 461 14.37 -21.66 6.67
CA LYS A 461 12.94 -21.95 6.77
C LYS A 461 12.37 -21.56 8.14
N ASP A 462 13.03 -21.96 9.23
CA ASP A 462 12.61 -21.66 10.59
C ASP A 462 12.55 -20.14 10.84
N GLU A 463 13.52 -19.38 10.32
CA GLU A 463 13.56 -17.93 10.42
C GLU A 463 12.43 -17.26 9.62
N PHE A 464 12.14 -17.71 8.41
CA PHE A 464 11.05 -17.17 7.61
C PHE A 464 9.67 -17.55 8.16
N SER A 465 9.52 -18.73 8.78
CA SER A 465 8.26 -19.18 9.37
C SER A 465 7.85 -18.37 10.62
N GLN A 466 8.77 -17.61 11.24
CA GLN A 466 8.45 -16.72 12.35
C GLN A 466 7.65 -15.47 11.91
N PHE A 467 7.67 -15.14 10.62
CA PHE A 467 6.91 -14.02 10.07
C PHE A 467 5.57 -14.53 9.54
N ASP A 468 4.53 -14.39 10.32
CA ASP A 468 3.17 -14.80 9.95
C ASP A 468 2.51 -13.84 8.93
N TYR A 469 3.20 -13.63 7.79
CA TYR A 469 2.63 -12.86 6.68
C TYR A 469 1.47 -13.62 6.02
N GLN A 470 1.56 -14.94 5.98
CA GLN A 470 0.60 -15.78 5.26
C GLN A 470 -0.78 -15.72 5.91
N SER A 471 -0.89 -15.74 7.24
CA SER A 471 -2.18 -15.66 7.92
C SER A 471 -2.85 -14.28 7.75
N ARG A 472 -2.08 -13.19 7.71
CA ARG A 472 -2.62 -11.85 7.44
C ARG A 472 -3.13 -11.72 6.01
N GLU A 473 -2.36 -12.15 5.03
CA GLU A 473 -2.77 -12.13 3.62
C GLU A 473 -4.03 -12.99 3.39
N GLU A 474 -4.07 -14.20 3.95
CA GLU A 474 -5.23 -15.08 3.86
C GLU A 474 -6.47 -14.45 4.50
N ASN A 475 -6.35 -13.80 5.64
CA ASN A 475 -7.46 -13.11 6.30
C ASN A 475 -8.02 -11.97 5.43
N ILE A 476 -7.17 -11.18 4.80
CA ILE A 476 -7.59 -10.10 3.89
C ILE A 476 -8.27 -10.69 2.64
N ILE A 477 -7.67 -11.71 2.04
CA ILE A 477 -8.19 -12.38 0.85
C ILE A 477 -9.57 -12.98 1.15
N ASN A 478 -9.73 -13.66 2.28
CA ASN A 478 -10.94 -14.37 2.67
C ASN A 478 -12.09 -13.46 3.16
N CYS A 479 -11.83 -12.18 3.42
CA CYS A 479 -12.86 -11.24 3.86
C CYS A 479 -13.86 -10.96 2.74
N GLN A 480 -15.08 -11.53 2.81
CA GLN A 480 -16.05 -11.49 1.71
C GLN A 480 -16.74 -10.13 1.53
N ASN A 481 -16.87 -9.34 2.59
CA ASN A 481 -17.67 -8.10 2.59
C ASN A 481 -16.86 -6.82 2.30
N VAL A 482 -15.59 -6.93 1.96
CA VAL A 482 -14.73 -5.79 1.65
C VAL A 482 -14.53 -5.69 0.14
N PRO A 483 -14.76 -4.52 -0.47
CA PRO A 483 -14.49 -4.29 -1.89
C PRO A 483 -13.06 -4.66 -2.28
N LEU A 484 -12.89 -5.19 -3.50
CA LEU A 484 -11.61 -5.60 -4.07
C LEU A 484 -10.55 -4.47 -4.00
N TYR A 485 -10.97 -3.26 -4.26
CA TYR A 485 -10.14 -2.06 -4.26
C TYR A 485 -9.53 -1.74 -2.89
N LEU A 486 -10.29 -1.95 -1.82
CA LEU A 486 -9.81 -1.76 -0.46
C LEU A 486 -8.88 -2.90 -0.03
N LYS A 487 -9.20 -4.15 -0.41
CA LYS A 487 -8.31 -5.30 -0.15
C LYS A 487 -6.94 -5.11 -0.79
N ALA A 488 -6.87 -4.60 -2.02
CA ALA A 488 -5.63 -4.42 -2.74
C ALA A 488 -4.66 -3.48 -2.00
N ASN A 489 -5.17 -2.39 -1.43
CA ASN A 489 -4.36 -1.46 -0.66
C ASN A 489 -3.84 -2.06 0.67
N GLU A 490 -4.62 -2.96 1.29
CA GLU A 490 -4.23 -3.59 2.56
C GLU A 490 -3.26 -4.75 2.41
N LEU A 491 -3.26 -5.45 1.27
CA LEU A 491 -2.37 -6.59 1.03
C LEU A 491 -0.90 -6.17 0.99
N GLU A 492 -0.56 -5.20 0.16
CA GLU A 492 0.82 -4.73 0.04
C GLU A 492 0.84 -3.23 -0.29
N LYS A 493 0.96 -2.40 0.76
CA LYS A 493 0.98 -0.94 0.60
C LYS A 493 2.12 -0.50 -0.32
N GLY A 494 1.78 0.30 -1.33
CA GLY A 494 2.75 0.84 -2.29
C GLY A 494 3.08 -0.08 -3.48
N LYS A 495 2.52 -1.29 -3.55
CA LYS A 495 2.68 -2.22 -4.67
C LYS A 495 1.33 -2.67 -5.27
N PRO A 496 0.49 -1.74 -5.73
CA PRO A 496 -0.89 -2.05 -6.13
C PRO A 496 -0.96 -3.08 -7.26
N VAL A 497 -0.05 -3.04 -8.25
CA VAL A 497 -0.06 -4.01 -9.36
C VAL A 497 0.06 -5.46 -8.86
N LYS A 498 0.98 -5.72 -7.92
CA LYS A 498 1.18 -7.06 -7.36
C LYS A 498 -0.05 -7.52 -6.57
N SER A 499 -0.58 -6.65 -5.69
CA SER A 499 -1.79 -6.95 -4.90
C SER A 499 -2.99 -7.25 -5.79
N ILE A 500 -3.21 -6.45 -6.84
CA ILE A 500 -4.33 -6.64 -7.76
C ILE A 500 -4.18 -7.93 -8.56
N LEU A 501 -2.99 -8.24 -9.06
CA LEU A 501 -2.73 -9.51 -9.74
C LEU A 501 -3.06 -10.69 -8.81
N GLN A 502 -2.60 -10.66 -7.56
CA GLN A 502 -2.88 -11.70 -6.58
C GLN A 502 -4.40 -11.86 -6.33
N LEU A 503 -5.12 -10.75 -6.16
CA LEU A 503 -6.58 -10.79 -5.94
C LEU A 503 -7.34 -11.27 -7.17
N LEU A 504 -7.01 -10.78 -8.37
CA LEU A 504 -7.72 -11.16 -9.59
C LEU A 504 -7.44 -12.61 -10.01
N THR A 505 -6.30 -13.18 -9.63
CA THR A 505 -5.96 -14.58 -9.90
C THR A 505 -6.26 -15.54 -8.74
N SER A 506 -6.78 -15.06 -7.60
CA SER A 506 -7.18 -15.91 -6.48
C SER A 506 -8.55 -16.53 -6.72
N GLN A 507 -8.72 -17.83 -6.43
CA GLN A 507 -10.03 -18.53 -6.49
C GLN A 507 -10.98 -18.12 -5.36
N VAL A 508 -10.45 -17.68 -4.24
CA VAL A 508 -11.24 -17.42 -3.00
C VAL A 508 -11.90 -16.03 -3.04
N VAL A 509 -11.32 -15.09 -3.79
CA VAL A 509 -11.82 -13.71 -3.88
C VAL A 509 -13.07 -13.66 -4.75
N ASN A 510 -14.17 -13.17 -4.17
CA ASN A 510 -15.38 -12.89 -4.94
C ASN A 510 -15.14 -11.67 -5.85
N LYS A 511 -15.48 -11.82 -7.13
CA LYS A 511 -15.28 -10.81 -8.18
C LYS A 511 -16.57 -10.65 -8.95
N SER A 512 -17.07 -9.43 -9.04
CA SER A 512 -18.27 -9.10 -9.82
C SER A 512 -18.04 -7.83 -10.60
N LEU A 513 -18.25 -7.89 -11.92
CA LEU A 513 -18.22 -6.68 -12.75
C LEU A 513 -19.37 -5.75 -12.37
N SER A 514 -19.12 -4.45 -12.47
CA SER A 514 -20.10 -3.42 -12.13
C SER A 514 -21.23 -3.36 -13.13
N LEU A 515 -22.46 -3.36 -12.60
CA LEU A 515 -23.72 -3.20 -13.32
C LEU A 515 -24.60 -2.12 -12.64
N PRO A 516 -24.17 -0.88 -12.48
CA PRO A 516 -24.97 0.12 -11.82
C PRO A 516 -26.13 0.63 -12.68
N VAL A 517 -27.16 1.16 -12.07
CA VAL A 517 -28.36 1.68 -12.75
C VAL A 517 -28.07 3.04 -13.43
N GLY A 518 -28.47 3.21 -14.69
CA GLY A 518 -28.36 4.49 -15.45
C GLY A 518 -27.03 4.72 -16.14
N GLU A 519 -26.41 3.71 -16.70
CA GLU A 519 -25.05 3.68 -17.17
C GLU A 519 -24.79 3.88 -18.62
N ILE A 520 -23.52 4.22 -18.88
CA ILE A 520 -22.95 4.33 -20.21
C ILE A 520 -22.42 2.97 -20.65
N GLU A 521 -23.05 2.36 -21.65
CA GLU A 521 -22.62 1.08 -22.22
C GLU A 521 -21.41 1.24 -23.14
N HIS A 522 -21.41 2.28 -23.96
CA HIS A 522 -20.38 2.54 -24.98
C HIS A 522 -19.87 3.99 -24.90
N PRO A 523 -19.00 4.32 -23.92
CA PRO A 523 -18.45 5.66 -23.81
C PRO A 523 -17.47 5.92 -24.96
N GLU A 524 -17.52 7.10 -25.58
CA GLU A 524 -16.48 7.50 -26.54
C GLU A 524 -15.12 7.66 -25.85
N GLN A 525 -15.15 8.17 -24.63
CA GLN A 525 -14.00 8.40 -23.77
C GLN A 525 -14.32 7.96 -22.35
N PHE A 526 -13.38 7.27 -21.72
CA PHE A 526 -13.52 6.84 -20.34
C PHE A 526 -12.15 6.80 -19.63
N ILE A 527 -12.20 6.84 -18.31
CA ILE A 527 -11.02 6.71 -17.46
C ILE A 527 -11.08 5.40 -16.69
N THR A 528 -9.93 4.84 -16.40
CA THR A 528 -9.79 3.72 -15.46
C THR A 528 -8.55 3.87 -14.58
N ASP A 529 -8.55 3.17 -13.47
CA ASP A 529 -7.43 3.05 -12.55
C ASP A 529 -6.59 1.80 -12.84
N ILE A 530 -5.68 1.51 -11.93
CA ILE A 530 -4.78 0.37 -12.05
C ILE A 530 -5.53 -0.98 -12.06
N HIS A 531 -6.68 -1.11 -11.38
CA HIS A 531 -7.47 -2.35 -11.37
C HIS A 531 -8.04 -2.66 -12.75
N GLY A 532 -8.63 -1.64 -13.42
CA GLY A 532 -9.14 -1.82 -14.77
C GLY A 532 -8.03 -2.08 -15.79
N ILE A 533 -6.89 -1.40 -15.68
CA ILE A 533 -5.73 -1.65 -16.56
C ILE A 533 -5.21 -3.09 -16.41
N ILE A 534 -5.05 -3.57 -15.18
CA ILE A 534 -4.62 -4.95 -14.93
C ILE A 534 -5.65 -5.96 -15.43
N TYR A 535 -6.94 -5.68 -15.25
CA TYR A 535 -8.00 -6.51 -15.80
C TYR A 535 -7.94 -6.61 -17.32
N PHE A 536 -7.76 -5.48 -18.03
CA PHE A 536 -7.58 -5.48 -19.49
C PHE A 536 -6.32 -6.25 -19.93
N ALA A 537 -5.24 -6.15 -19.16
CA ALA A 537 -4.02 -6.90 -19.43
C ALA A 537 -4.20 -8.41 -19.22
N LEU A 538 -4.85 -8.84 -18.13
CA LEU A 538 -5.12 -10.24 -17.84
C LEU A 538 -6.04 -10.90 -18.87
N THR A 539 -7.10 -10.19 -19.27
CA THR A 539 -8.08 -10.68 -20.25
C THR A 539 -7.64 -10.49 -21.71
N ARG A 540 -6.48 -9.85 -21.93
CA ARG A 540 -5.98 -9.49 -23.28
C ARG A 540 -6.95 -8.60 -24.07
N ALA A 541 -7.79 -7.83 -23.34
CA ALA A 541 -8.65 -6.83 -23.95
C ALA A 541 -7.86 -5.71 -24.65
N ASP A 542 -6.55 -5.54 -24.32
CA ASP A 542 -5.63 -4.64 -25.02
C ASP A 542 -5.68 -4.82 -26.55
N ILE A 543 -5.80 -6.07 -27.04
CA ILE A 543 -5.79 -6.39 -28.49
C ILE A 543 -6.96 -5.75 -29.24
N THR A 544 -8.14 -5.73 -28.64
CA THR A 544 -9.35 -5.15 -29.22
C THR A 544 -9.47 -3.67 -28.91
N LEU A 545 -9.14 -3.27 -27.67
CA LEU A 545 -9.20 -1.90 -27.21
C LEU A 545 -8.27 -0.99 -28.03
N CYS A 546 -7.01 -1.39 -28.23
CA CYS A 546 -6.04 -0.60 -29.00
C CYS A 546 -6.40 -0.48 -30.50
N LYS A 547 -7.32 -1.30 -31.00
CA LYS A 547 -7.85 -1.21 -32.38
C LYS A 547 -9.18 -0.50 -32.47
N SER A 548 -9.78 -0.20 -31.31
CA SER A 548 -11.07 0.46 -31.22
C SER A 548 -10.91 1.98 -31.37
N ARG A 549 -12.08 2.68 -31.46
CA ARG A 549 -12.12 4.16 -31.45
C ARG A 549 -12.26 4.74 -30.04
N TYR A 550 -12.33 3.91 -29.01
CA TYR A 550 -12.48 4.38 -27.65
C TYR A 550 -11.23 5.14 -27.18
N LYS A 551 -11.42 6.22 -26.44
CA LYS A 551 -10.31 6.95 -25.81
C LYS A 551 -10.19 6.51 -24.35
N LEU A 552 -9.11 5.84 -24.03
CA LEU A 552 -8.82 5.43 -22.67
C LEU A 552 -7.88 6.43 -21.99
N ILE A 553 -8.35 6.96 -20.87
CA ILE A 553 -7.56 7.86 -20.03
C ILE A 553 -7.07 7.11 -18.80
N ILE A 554 -5.85 7.43 -18.38
CA ILE A 554 -5.29 7.07 -17.09
C ILE A 554 -4.65 8.30 -16.43
N THR A 555 -4.54 8.28 -15.10
CA THR A 555 -3.82 9.34 -14.39
C THR A 555 -2.30 9.11 -14.43
N ASN A 556 -1.52 10.16 -14.15
CA ASN A 556 -0.06 10.06 -13.98
C ASN A 556 0.31 9.07 -12.87
N GLU A 557 -0.48 9.01 -11.81
CA GLU A 557 -0.28 8.10 -10.68
C GLU A 557 -0.49 6.65 -11.11
N THR A 558 -1.50 6.36 -11.91
CA THR A 558 -1.74 5.05 -12.51
C THR A 558 -0.55 4.61 -13.38
N LYS A 559 -0.09 5.51 -14.27
CA LYS A 559 1.11 5.26 -15.07
C LYS A 559 2.33 4.97 -14.20
N THR A 560 2.54 5.77 -13.16
CA THR A 560 3.68 5.60 -12.24
C THR A 560 3.64 4.24 -11.52
N CYS A 561 2.48 3.76 -11.12
CA CYS A 561 2.32 2.44 -10.51
C CYS A 561 2.75 1.32 -11.48
N ILE A 562 2.36 1.44 -12.76
CA ILE A 562 2.74 0.46 -13.80
C ILE A 562 4.24 0.52 -14.09
N ASP A 563 4.80 1.71 -14.29
CA ASP A 563 6.23 1.92 -14.58
C ASP A 563 7.13 1.36 -13.45
N ASN A 564 6.73 1.58 -12.19
CA ASN A 564 7.44 1.04 -11.03
C ASN A 564 7.44 -0.49 -11.02
N TRP A 565 6.30 -1.11 -11.29
CA TRP A 565 6.19 -2.56 -11.34
C TRP A 565 6.98 -3.15 -12.51
N LEU A 566 6.91 -2.56 -13.71
CA LEU A 566 7.70 -2.97 -14.86
C LEU A 566 9.19 -2.90 -14.54
N THR A 567 9.65 -1.83 -13.92
CA THR A 567 11.04 -1.67 -13.48
C THR A 567 11.46 -2.74 -12.47
N GLU A 568 10.59 -3.10 -11.53
CA GLU A 568 10.84 -4.15 -10.53
C GLU A 568 10.98 -5.53 -11.20
N VAL A 569 10.05 -5.88 -12.09
CA VAL A 569 10.00 -7.19 -12.76
C VAL A 569 11.11 -7.35 -13.80
N GLU A 570 11.53 -6.27 -14.44
CA GLU A 570 12.62 -6.26 -15.42
C GLU A 570 14.01 -6.21 -14.79
N ASN A 571 14.10 -6.04 -13.48
CA ASN A 571 15.37 -6.02 -12.78
C ASN A 571 16.12 -7.37 -12.93
N PRO A 572 17.29 -7.40 -13.57
CA PRO A 572 18.05 -8.63 -13.78
C PRO A 572 18.60 -9.24 -12.48
N SER A 573 18.65 -8.46 -11.42
CA SER A 573 19.07 -8.90 -10.08
C SER A 573 17.89 -9.28 -9.19
N TYR A 574 16.68 -9.43 -9.75
CA TYR A 574 15.50 -9.81 -8.96
C TYR A 574 15.71 -11.20 -8.35
N LEU A 575 15.54 -11.27 -7.07
CA LEU A 575 15.56 -12.51 -6.29
C LEU A 575 14.55 -12.39 -5.14
N SER A 576 13.62 -13.31 -5.08
CA SER A 576 12.71 -13.46 -3.95
C SER A 576 12.80 -14.88 -3.40
N ILE A 577 12.86 -15.00 -2.09
CA ILE A 577 12.88 -16.27 -1.37
C ILE A 577 11.73 -16.23 -0.37
N GLY A 578 10.98 -17.32 -0.27
CA GLY A 578 9.87 -17.44 0.67
C GLY A 578 9.61 -18.90 1.05
N VAL A 579 8.69 -19.08 2.00
CA VAL A 579 8.21 -20.40 2.41
C VAL A 579 6.73 -20.51 2.04
N ARG A 580 6.35 -21.59 1.37
CA ARG A 580 4.96 -21.89 1.03
C ARG A 580 4.70 -23.38 1.21
N ASP A 581 3.61 -23.74 1.87
CA ASP A 581 3.23 -25.14 2.15
C ASP A 581 4.41 -25.93 2.74
N ASP A 582 5.12 -25.32 3.68
CA ASP A 582 6.31 -25.86 4.35
C ASP A 582 7.53 -26.12 3.44
N HIS A 583 7.50 -25.61 2.20
CA HIS A 583 8.61 -25.67 1.24
C HIS A 583 9.22 -24.29 0.98
N LEU A 584 10.56 -24.25 0.97
CA LEU A 584 11.30 -23.07 0.55
C LEU A 584 11.21 -22.94 -0.97
N PHE A 585 10.81 -21.78 -1.46
CA PHE A 585 10.80 -21.46 -2.89
C PHE A 585 11.66 -20.23 -3.19
N ARG A 586 12.20 -20.21 -4.39
CA ARG A 586 13.00 -19.11 -4.92
C ARG A 586 12.41 -18.69 -6.24
N ILE A 587 12.23 -17.37 -6.42
CA ILE A 587 11.83 -16.75 -7.69
C ILE A 587 13.00 -15.91 -8.18
N THR A 588 13.53 -16.26 -9.32
CA THR A 588 14.63 -15.53 -9.98
C THR A 588 14.11 -14.49 -10.96
N ALA A 589 15.01 -13.65 -11.48
CA ALA A 589 14.68 -12.70 -12.54
C ALA A 589 14.11 -13.40 -13.79
N GLU A 590 14.63 -14.56 -14.15
CA GLU A 590 14.15 -15.34 -15.31
C GLU A 590 12.74 -15.89 -15.06
N ASP A 591 12.47 -16.40 -13.87
CA ASP A 591 11.16 -16.94 -13.49
C ASP A 591 10.08 -15.86 -13.55
N ILE A 592 10.33 -14.68 -12.95
CA ILE A 592 9.35 -13.60 -12.94
C ILE A 592 9.18 -12.99 -14.32
N GLN A 593 10.24 -12.84 -15.09
CA GLN A 593 10.17 -12.30 -16.44
C GLN A 593 9.42 -13.24 -17.40
N SER A 594 9.61 -14.54 -17.29
CA SER A 594 8.89 -15.53 -18.11
C SER A 594 7.40 -15.61 -17.73
N SER A 595 7.10 -15.70 -16.43
CA SER A 595 5.71 -15.80 -15.94
C SER A 595 4.89 -14.54 -16.21
N THR A 596 5.52 -13.37 -16.21
CA THR A 596 4.83 -12.08 -16.43
C THR A 596 4.89 -11.56 -17.87
N ALA A 597 5.56 -12.25 -18.80
CA ALA A 597 5.80 -11.76 -20.16
C ALA A 597 4.52 -11.32 -20.89
N SER A 598 3.44 -12.10 -20.80
CA SER A 598 2.17 -11.77 -21.44
C SER A 598 1.54 -10.49 -20.86
N ILE A 599 1.55 -10.36 -19.54
CA ILE A 599 0.98 -9.19 -18.85
C ILE A 599 1.82 -7.94 -19.15
N ARG A 600 3.14 -8.05 -19.10
CA ARG A 600 4.06 -6.93 -19.43
C ARG A 600 3.82 -6.41 -20.86
N ASN A 601 3.70 -7.30 -21.83
CA ASN A 601 3.42 -6.91 -23.21
C ASN A 601 2.06 -6.21 -23.34
N SER A 602 1.01 -6.71 -22.67
CA SER A 602 -0.29 -6.05 -22.64
C SER A 602 -0.24 -4.68 -21.98
N LEU A 603 0.47 -4.55 -20.86
CA LEU A 603 0.60 -3.27 -20.15
C LEU A 603 1.35 -2.23 -21.01
N ASN A 604 2.42 -2.63 -21.68
CA ASN A 604 3.12 -1.73 -22.60
C ASN A 604 2.21 -1.28 -23.76
N ASN A 605 1.45 -2.19 -24.37
CA ASN A 605 0.47 -1.84 -25.42
C ASN A 605 -0.59 -0.86 -24.89
N LEU A 606 -1.09 -1.08 -23.67
CA LEU A 606 -2.06 -0.18 -23.04
C LEU A 606 -1.46 1.18 -22.73
N LEU A 607 -0.24 1.24 -22.20
CA LEU A 607 0.46 2.52 -21.93
C LEU A 607 0.70 3.34 -23.19
N ASP A 608 1.04 2.68 -24.30
CA ASP A 608 1.24 3.34 -25.60
C ASP A 608 -0.10 3.87 -26.18
N TYR A 609 -1.21 3.22 -25.84
CA TYR A 609 -2.55 3.59 -26.29
C TYR A 609 -3.23 4.64 -25.42
N CYS A 610 -3.01 4.61 -24.09
CA CYS A 610 -3.69 5.47 -23.14
C CYS A 610 -3.29 6.94 -23.29
N GLU A 611 -4.26 7.85 -23.14
CA GLU A 611 -3.99 9.26 -22.86
C GLU A 611 -3.70 9.43 -21.36
N VAL A 612 -2.50 9.93 -21.04
CA VAL A 612 -2.10 10.15 -19.64
C VAL A 612 -2.44 11.56 -19.22
N HIS A 613 -3.33 11.69 -18.26
CA HIS A 613 -3.81 12.99 -17.79
C HIS A 613 -3.37 13.30 -16.36
N SER A 614 -3.09 14.56 -16.11
CA SER A 614 -2.91 15.07 -14.74
C SER A 614 -4.27 15.27 -14.09
N VAL A 615 -4.35 14.99 -12.81
CA VAL A 615 -5.55 15.32 -12.02
C VAL A 615 -5.74 16.83 -12.00
N PRO A 616 -6.93 17.35 -12.28
CA PRO A 616 -7.23 18.77 -12.18
C PRO A 616 -6.92 19.28 -10.77
N VAL A 617 -6.28 20.44 -10.68
CA VAL A 617 -5.97 21.06 -9.40
C VAL A 617 -7.20 21.88 -8.96
N ALA A 618 -7.88 21.33 -7.99
CA ALA A 618 -9.02 21.94 -7.33
C ALA A 618 -9.05 21.48 -5.87
N ASP A 619 -9.84 22.15 -5.05
CA ASP A 619 -9.99 21.76 -3.66
C ASP A 619 -10.69 20.41 -3.57
N THR A 620 -10.06 19.44 -2.94
CA THR A 620 -10.61 18.08 -2.84
C THR A 620 -11.79 18.05 -1.87
N PRO A 621 -12.92 17.44 -2.26
CA PRO A 621 -14.07 17.29 -1.36
C PRO A 621 -13.72 16.47 -0.12
N ASP A 622 -14.28 16.86 1.03
CA ASP A 622 -14.04 16.17 2.31
C ASP A 622 -14.45 14.69 2.28
N THR A 623 -15.50 14.35 1.53
CA THR A 623 -15.96 12.97 1.34
C THR A 623 -14.87 12.09 0.73
N LEU A 624 -14.11 12.61 -0.23
CA LEU A 624 -13.00 11.90 -0.85
C LEU A 624 -11.77 11.86 0.06
N LEU A 625 -11.47 12.94 0.79
CA LEU A 625 -10.37 12.98 1.75
C LEU A 625 -10.53 11.92 2.85
N ASN A 626 -11.76 11.69 3.33
CA ASN A 626 -12.05 10.71 4.38
C ASN A 626 -11.76 9.25 3.96
N VAL A 627 -11.76 8.94 2.68
CA VAL A 627 -11.45 7.58 2.17
C VAL A 627 -10.04 7.45 1.60
N LYS A 628 -9.26 8.52 1.59
CA LYS A 628 -7.90 8.56 1.01
C LYS A 628 -6.97 7.49 1.56
N GLU A 629 -6.97 7.27 2.87
CA GLU A 629 -6.08 6.31 3.54
C GLU A 629 -6.35 4.85 3.17
N PHE A 630 -7.58 4.55 2.71
CA PHE A 630 -8.03 3.20 2.32
C PHE A 630 -7.80 2.89 0.85
N LEU A 631 -7.39 3.87 0.05
CA LEU A 631 -7.23 3.75 -1.39
C LEU A 631 -5.76 3.83 -1.78
N ASP A 632 -5.38 3.07 -2.81
CA ASP A 632 -4.09 3.29 -3.44
C ASP A 632 -4.05 4.62 -4.23
N THR A 633 -2.85 5.08 -4.57
CA THR A 633 -2.65 6.37 -5.23
C THR A 633 -3.29 6.46 -6.61
N SER A 634 -3.37 5.34 -7.35
CA SER A 634 -4.00 5.27 -8.67
C SER A 634 -5.52 5.46 -8.56
N VAL A 635 -6.16 4.70 -7.66
CA VAL A 635 -7.61 4.78 -7.44
C VAL A 635 -8.00 6.16 -6.94
N TYR A 636 -7.27 6.68 -5.92
CA TYR A 636 -7.54 8.00 -5.37
C TYR A 636 -7.43 9.11 -6.42
N SER A 637 -6.37 9.11 -7.21
CA SER A 637 -6.17 10.10 -8.28
C SER A 637 -7.23 9.99 -9.38
N THR A 638 -7.63 8.77 -9.73
CA THR A 638 -8.69 8.54 -10.72
C THR A 638 -10.04 9.04 -10.22
N MET A 639 -10.41 8.75 -8.96
CA MET A 639 -11.63 9.27 -8.34
C MET A 639 -11.64 10.81 -8.33
N LYS A 640 -10.53 11.42 -7.94
CA LYS A 640 -10.37 12.87 -7.96
C LYS A 640 -10.57 13.43 -9.37
N TYR A 641 -9.94 12.81 -10.39
CA TYR A 641 -10.12 13.20 -11.79
C TYR A 641 -11.60 13.13 -12.21
N VAL A 642 -12.28 12.03 -11.89
CA VAL A 642 -13.70 11.82 -12.25
C VAL A 642 -14.62 12.85 -11.60
N LEU A 643 -14.39 13.18 -10.33
CA LEU A 643 -15.19 14.18 -9.61
C LEU A 643 -15.16 15.55 -10.30
N PHE A 644 -14.00 15.96 -10.82
CA PHE A 644 -13.83 17.26 -11.44
C PHE A 644 -14.18 17.30 -12.92
N THR A 645 -13.95 16.20 -13.66
CA THR A 645 -14.16 16.17 -15.12
C THR A 645 -15.47 15.55 -15.54
N LYS A 646 -16.13 14.79 -14.63
CA LYS A 646 -17.33 14.00 -14.91
C LYS A 646 -17.11 12.98 -16.05
N THR A 647 -15.86 12.60 -16.31
CA THR A 647 -15.50 11.55 -17.26
C THR A 647 -16.06 10.20 -16.80
N PRO A 648 -16.65 9.38 -17.68
CA PRO A 648 -17.12 8.04 -17.31
C PRO A 648 -16.01 7.17 -16.73
N TYR A 649 -16.27 6.49 -15.62
CA TYR A 649 -15.30 5.67 -14.91
C TYR A 649 -15.57 4.18 -15.12
N PHE A 650 -14.58 3.45 -15.63
CA PHE A 650 -14.63 2.00 -15.76
C PHE A 650 -14.12 1.33 -14.50
N ILE A 651 -14.98 0.61 -13.80
CA ILE A 651 -14.74 -0.06 -12.53
C ILE A 651 -15.03 -1.56 -12.68
N ILE A 652 -14.16 -2.41 -12.12
CA ILE A 652 -14.30 -3.88 -12.20
C ILE A 652 -14.85 -4.50 -10.90
N ASP A 653 -15.39 -3.70 -9.99
CA ASP A 653 -15.94 -4.14 -8.71
C ASP A 653 -17.27 -3.42 -8.45
N ASP A 654 -18.36 -4.21 -8.45
CA ASP A 654 -19.71 -3.69 -8.24
C ASP A 654 -19.87 -3.08 -6.83
N SER A 655 -19.27 -3.70 -5.82
CA SER A 655 -19.30 -3.18 -4.45
C SER A 655 -18.61 -1.82 -4.34
N PHE A 656 -17.50 -1.65 -5.05
CA PHE A 656 -16.78 -0.39 -5.08
C PHE A 656 -17.54 0.67 -5.90
N SER A 657 -18.18 0.27 -7.00
CA SER A 657 -19.01 1.21 -7.78
C SER A 657 -20.20 1.74 -6.98
N ALA A 658 -20.83 0.90 -6.17
CA ALA A 658 -21.88 1.31 -5.23
C ALA A 658 -21.35 2.31 -4.18
N LEU A 659 -20.15 2.07 -3.64
CA LEU A 659 -19.49 2.99 -2.72
C LEU A 659 -19.25 4.36 -3.37
N ILE A 660 -18.71 4.39 -4.58
CA ILE A 660 -18.46 5.65 -5.33
C ILE A 660 -19.75 6.41 -5.58
N LYS A 661 -20.82 5.73 -5.98
CA LYS A 661 -22.13 6.35 -6.18
C LYS A 661 -22.71 6.93 -4.89
N SER A 662 -22.39 6.36 -3.74
CA SER A 662 -22.78 6.92 -2.43
C SER A 662 -22.03 8.19 -2.07
N LEU A 663 -20.79 8.38 -2.57
CA LEU A 663 -19.99 9.59 -2.38
C LEU A 663 -20.50 10.74 -3.28
N ASP A 664 -20.79 10.45 -4.52
CA ASP A 664 -21.37 11.39 -5.48
C ASP A 664 -22.26 10.65 -6.51
N PRO A 665 -23.60 10.79 -6.42
CA PRO A 665 -24.55 10.14 -7.34
C PRO A 665 -24.39 10.57 -8.81
N GLU A 666 -23.80 11.73 -9.09
CA GLU A 666 -23.61 12.26 -10.44
C GLU A 666 -22.44 11.61 -11.19
N ILE A 667 -21.59 10.86 -10.52
CA ILE A 667 -20.49 10.14 -11.16
C ILE A 667 -21.05 9.14 -12.17
N LYS A 668 -20.57 9.25 -13.41
CA LYS A 668 -20.90 8.33 -14.48
C LYS A 668 -20.00 7.11 -14.41
N ILE A 669 -20.60 5.93 -14.31
CA ILE A 669 -19.88 4.65 -14.30
C ILE A 669 -20.15 3.93 -15.62
N VAL A 670 -19.15 3.28 -16.18
CA VAL A 670 -19.27 2.45 -17.37
C VAL A 670 -19.88 1.10 -16.99
N ASN A 671 -20.86 0.62 -17.74
CA ASN A 671 -21.36 -0.74 -17.59
C ASN A 671 -20.27 -1.75 -17.96
N SER A 672 -19.54 -2.21 -16.95
CA SER A 672 -18.37 -3.08 -17.14
C SER A 672 -18.73 -4.40 -17.80
N ILE A 673 -19.93 -4.94 -17.55
CA ILE A 673 -20.38 -6.20 -18.14
C ILE A 673 -20.57 -6.04 -19.65
N VAL A 674 -21.35 -5.04 -20.07
CA VAL A 674 -21.63 -4.80 -21.50
C VAL A 674 -20.35 -4.39 -22.24
N PHE A 675 -19.58 -3.47 -21.64
CA PHE A 675 -18.34 -2.97 -22.26
C PHE A 675 -17.30 -4.05 -22.45
N THR A 676 -17.05 -4.90 -21.43
CA THR A 676 -16.10 -6.00 -21.55
C THR A 676 -16.59 -7.08 -22.50
N SER A 677 -17.90 -7.37 -22.53
CA SER A 677 -18.48 -8.29 -23.50
C SER A 677 -18.16 -7.87 -24.92
N HIS A 678 -18.37 -6.59 -25.23
CA HIS A 678 -18.05 -6.04 -26.55
C HIS A 678 -16.56 -6.16 -26.92
N LEU A 679 -15.66 -5.91 -25.95
CA LEU A 679 -14.21 -6.02 -26.18
C LEU A 679 -13.75 -7.47 -26.38
N LEU A 680 -14.26 -8.39 -25.55
CA LEU A 680 -13.78 -9.77 -25.51
C LEU A 680 -14.42 -10.67 -26.60
N GLU A 681 -15.59 -10.31 -27.11
CA GLU A 681 -16.27 -11.07 -28.18
C GLU A 681 -15.41 -11.23 -29.44
N HIS A 682 -14.63 -10.22 -29.78
CA HIS A 682 -13.83 -10.17 -31.01
C HIS A 682 -12.38 -10.68 -30.86
N LEU A 683 -12.04 -11.25 -29.70
CA LEU A 683 -10.71 -11.86 -29.50
C LEU A 683 -10.52 -13.12 -30.34
N PRO A 684 -9.28 -13.40 -30.83
CA PRO A 684 -8.94 -14.65 -31.46
C PRO A 684 -9.18 -15.86 -30.55
N LEU A 685 -9.65 -16.98 -31.10
CA LEU A 685 -10.00 -18.18 -30.35
C LEU A 685 -8.88 -18.67 -29.39
N PRO A 686 -7.60 -18.71 -29.77
CA PRO A 686 -6.54 -19.14 -28.84
C PRO A 686 -6.42 -18.27 -27.59
N ILE A 687 -6.77 -16.98 -27.68
CA ILE A 687 -6.79 -16.06 -26.55
C ILE A 687 -8.04 -16.27 -25.72
N LYS A 688 -9.21 -16.42 -26.36
CA LYS A 688 -10.46 -16.78 -25.67
C LYS A 688 -10.29 -18.04 -24.84
N LEU A 689 -9.64 -19.08 -25.39
CA LEU A 689 -9.39 -20.33 -24.66
C LEU A 689 -8.56 -20.11 -23.40
N LYS A 690 -7.50 -19.29 -23.48
CA LYS A 690 -6.71 -18.93 -22.30
C LYS A 690 -7.52 -18.15 -21.27
N ASN A 691 -8.37 -17.24 -21.74
CA ASN A 691 -9.26 -16.48 -20.88
C ASN A 691 -10.27 -17.40 -20.19
N PHE A 692 -10.88 -18.34 -20.92
CA PHE A 692 -11.82 -19.31 -20.34
C PHE A 692 -11.13 -20.23 -19.32
N GLN A 693 -9.91 -20.66 -19.60
CA GLN A 693 -9.09 -21.40 -18.65
C GLN A 693 -8.82 -20.56 -17.39
N CYS A 694 -8.41 -19.31 -17.54
CA CYS A 694 -8.23 -18.37 -16.44
C CYS A 694 -9.51 -18.18 -15.62
N HIS A 695 -10.67 -18.04 -16.29
CA HIS A 695 -11.96 -17.94 -15.63
C HIS A 695 -12.26 -19.18 -14.77
N VAL A 696 -12.05 -20.36 -15.32
CA VAL A 696 -12.29 -21.63 -14.60
C VAL A 696 -11.36 -21.77 -13.40
N GLU A 697 -10.12 -21.32 -13.51
CA GLU A 697 -9.10 -21.43 -12.46
C GLU A 697 -9.22 -20.36 -11.39
N THR A 698 -9.72 -19.16 -11.72
CA THR A 698 -9.63 -17.98 -10.84
C THR A 698 -10.97 -17.29 -10.58
N TYR A 699 -12.03 -17.71 -11.23
CA TYR A 699 -13.34 -17.02 -11.26
C TYR A 699 -13.25 -15.55 -11.74
N LEU A 700 -12.21 -15.19 -12.53
CA LEU A 700 -12.12 -13.85 -13.10
C LEU A 700 -13.33 -13.60 -14.01
N PRO A 701 -14.17 -12.57 -13.76
CA PRO A 701 -15.32 -12.30 -14.58
C PRO A 701 -14.91 -11.97 -16.01
N MET A 702 -15.54 -12.63 -16.98
CA MET A 702 -15.34 -12.34 -18.40
C MET A 702 -16.54 -12.76 -19.23
N HIS A 703 -16.62 -12.21 -20.43
CA HIS A 703 -17.67 -12.58 -21.36
C HIS A 703 -17.40 -13.97 -21.95
N ILE A 704 -18.36 -14.88 -21.79
CA ILE A 704 -18.39 -16.19 -22.40
C ILE A 704 -19.69 -16.29 -23.17
N SER A 705 -19.64 -16.22 -24.52
CA SER A 705 -20.83 -16.28 -25.33
C SER A 705 -21.37 -17.71 -25.44
N TYR A 706 -22.70 -17.85 -25.59
CA TYR A 706 -23.33 -19.13 -25.90
C TYR A 706 -22.72 -19.76 -27.16
N LYS A 707 -22.42 -18.95 -28.15
CA LYS A 707 -21.81 -19.38 -29.43
C LYS A 707 -20.43 -20.01 -29.19
N ASP A 708 -19.61 -19.38 -28.35
CA ASP A 708 -18.29 -19.92 -28.00
C ASP A 708 -18.43 -21.25 -27.23
N CYS A 709 -19.37 -21.35 -26.30
CA CYS A 709 -19.64 -22.59 -25.54
C CYS A 709 -20.10 -23.73 -26.46
N ILE A 710 -21.02 -23.47 -27.38
CA ILE A 710 -21.49 -24.46 -28.38
C ILE A 710 -20.34 -24.89 -29.29
N ALA A 711 -19.50 -23.96 -29.76
CA ALA A 711 -18.34 -24.27 -30.59
C ALA A 711 -17.33 -25.17 -29.85
N LEU A 712 -17.08 -24.91 -28.58
CA LEU A 712 -16.19 -25.71 -27.73
C LEU A 712 -16.74 -27.10 -27.43
N ALA A 713 -18.06 -27.18 -27.17
CA ALA A 713 -18.75 -28.44 -26.94
C ALA A 713 -18.73 -29.36 -28.16
N ASN A 714 -18.78 -28.79 -29.36
CA ASN A 714 -18.72 -29.50 -30.65
C ASN A 714 -17.29 -29.69 -31.20
N SER A 715 -16.25 -29.41 -30.39
CA SER A 715 -14.84 -29.56 -30.81
C SER A 715 -14.38 -31.01 -30.76
N ASP A 716 -13.49 -31.36 -31.70
CA ASP A 716 -12.80 -32.66 -31.69
C ASP A 716 -11.64 -32.73 -30.66
N ASP A 717 -11.37 -31.64 -29.95
CA ASP A 717 -10.34 -31.58 -28.90
C ASP A 717 -10.95 -31.82 -27.53
N GLU A 718 -10.55 -32.92 -26.87
CA GLU A 718 -10.95 -33.27 -25.51
C GLU A 718 -10.79 -32.11 -24.52
N LYS A 719 -9.71 -31.31 -24.66
CA LYS A 719 -9.43 -30.19 -23.75
C LYS A 719 -10.50 -29.10 -23.86
N HIS A 720 -11.01 -28.84 -25.06
CA HIS A 720 -12.09 -27.87 -25.28
C HIS A 720 -13.39 -28.34 -24.63
N VAL A 721 -13.75 -29.60 -24.83
CA VAL A 721 -14.94 -30.21 -24.22
C VAL A 721 -14.84 -30.22 -22.70
N THR A 722 -13.67 -30.57 -22.16
CA THR A 722 -13.41 -30.52 -20.72
C THR A 722 -13.49 -29.09 -20.18
N LEU A 723 -13.00 -28.11 -20.90
CA LEU A 723 -13.06 -26.70 -20.52
C LEU A 723 -14.50 -26.19 -20.44
N VAL A 724 -15.33 -26.45 -21.46
CA VAL A 724 -16.74 -26.05 -21.45
C VAL A 724 -17.53 -26.79 -20.37
N THR A 725 -17.20 -28.05 -20.09
CA THR A 725 -17.79 -28.80 -18.96
C THR A 725 -17.56 -28.08 -17.64
N LYS A 726 -16.35 -27.62 -17.36
CA LYS A 726 -16.02 -26.86 -16.17
C LYS A 726 -16.76 -25.51 -16.13
N ILE A 727 -16.87 -24.80 -17.27
CA ILE A 727 -17.65 -23.57 -17.38
C ILE A 727 -19.10 -23.83 -16.99
N PHE A 728 -19.72 -24.89 -17.54
CA PHE A 728 -21.11 -25.24 -17.19
C PHE A 728 -21.28 -25.59 -15.72
N GLN A 729 -20.32 -26.29 -15.12
CA GLN A 729 -20.33 -26.58 -13.67
C GLN A 729 -20.33 -25.31 -12.82
N ILE A 730 -19.51 -24.32 -13.17
CA ILE A 730 -19.41 -23.05 -12.44
C ILE A 730 -20.70 -22.24 -12.57
N HIS A 731 -21.31 -22.21 -13.76
CA HIS A 731 -22.46 -21.35 -14.05
C HIS A 731 -23.83 -22.01 -13.86
N SER A 732 -23.89 -23.32 -13.63
CA SER A 732 -25.13 -24.02 -13.34
C SER A 732 -25.54 -23.81 -11.89
N ASN A 733 -26.49 -22.91 -11.66
CA ASN A 733 -27.02 -22.61 -10.33
C ASN A 733 -28.56 -22.74 -10.28
N PRO A 734 -29.14 -22.83 -9.07
CA PRO A 734 -30.60 -23.03 -8.91
C PRO A 734 -31.49 -21.89 -9.43
N PHE A 735 -30.92 -20.73 -9.73
CA PHE A 735 -31.66 -19.56 -10.23
C PHE A 735 -31.75 -19.51 -11.75
N ASN A 736 -31.09 -20.44 -12.46
CA ASN A 736 -31.13 -20.48 -13.91
C ASN A 736 -32.54 -20.85 -14.42
N ASN A 737 -33.02 -20.09 -15.40
CA ASN A 737 -34.30 -20.39 -16.03
C ASN A 737 -34.24 -21.70 -16.81
N PHE A 738 -35.11 -22.66 -16.44
CA PHE A 738 -35.15 -24.00 -17.00
C PHE A 738 -35.25 -23.99 -18.54
N THR A 739 -36.20 -23.24 -19.10
CA THR A 739 -36.45 -23.25 -20.56
C THR A 739 -35.26 -22.75 -21.36
N LYS A 740 -34.63 -21.63 -20.92
CA LYS A 740 -33.42 -21.09 -21.57
C LYS A 740 -32.27 -22.07 -21.46
N LEU A 741 -32.07 -22.67 -20.28
CA LEU A 741 -30.99 -23.63 -20.05
C LEU A 741 -31.16 -24.91 -20.88
N CYS A 742 -32.38 -25.44 -20.97
CA CYS A 742 -32.71 -26.60 -21.82
C CYS A 742 -32.33 -26.34 -23.30
N SER A 743 -32.83 -25.23 -23.88
CA SER A 743 -32.55 -24.91 -25.26
C SER A 743 -31.04 -24.79 -25.50
N PHE A 744 -30.32 -24.08 -24.62
CA PHE A 744 -28.89 -23.92 -24.72
C PHE A 744 -28.12 -25.24 -24.65
N PHE A 745 -28.45 -26.09 -23.65
CA PHE A 745 -27.77 -27.37 -23.47
C PHE A 745 -28.09 -28.36 -24.59
N THR A 746 -29.34 -28.39 -25.11
CA THR A 746 -29.68 -29.20 -26.28
C THR A 746 -28.75 -28.88 -27.46
N HIS A 747 -28.57 -27.58 -27.81
CA HIS A 747 -27.67 -27.19 -28.88
C HIS A 747 -26.18 -27.51 -28.59
N ALA A 748 -25.78 -27.51 -27.32
CA ALA A 748 -24.40 -27.82 -26.95
C ALA A 748 -24.08 -29.33 -27.03
N ILE A 749 -25.04 -30.24 -26.76
CA ILE A 749 -24.72 -31.66 -26.59
C ILE A 749 -25.32 -32.59 -27.65
N SER A 750 -26.34 -32.18 -28.41
CA SER A 750 -27.02 -33.08 -29.38
C SER A 750 -26.05 -33.64 -30.43
N LEU A 751 -25.26 -32.78 -31.07
CA LEU A 751 -24.29 -33.21 -32.07
C LEU A 751 -23.13 -34.02 -31.48
N PRO A 752 -22.48 -33.61 -30.38
CA PRO A 752 -21.44 -34.42 -29.71
C PRO A 752 -21.94 -35.84 -29.34
N LEU A 753 -23.12 -35.96 -28.75
CA LEU A 753 -23.69 -37.27 -28.38
C LEU A 753 -23.94 -38.13 -29.60
N PHE A 754 -24.44 -37.52 -30.68
CA PHE A 754 -24.63 -38.25 -31.93
C PHE A 754 -23.31 -38.78 -32.52
N LEU A 755 -22.26 -37.99 -32.44
CA LEU A 755 -20.92 -38.42 -32.89
C LEU A 755 -20.35 -39.56 -32.02
N VAL A 756 -20.54 -39.52 -30.70
CA VAL A 756 -20.17 -40.65 -29.81
C VAL A 756 -20.90 -41.91 -30.21
N TYR A 757 -22.24 -41.84 -30.45
CA TYR A 757 -23.03 -42.96 -30.90
C TYR A 757 -22.54 -43.54 -32.23
N ILE A 758 -22.27 -42.70 -33.24
CA ILE A 758 -21.73 -43.16 -34.56
C ILE A 758 -20.38 -43.84 -34.39
N ASN A 759 -19.47 -43.25 -33.63
CA ASN A 759 -18.12 -43.77 -33.42
C ASN A 759 -18.17 -45.13 -32.69
N HIS A 760 -19.01 -45.27 -31.71
CA HIS A 760 -19.25 -46.51 -31.00
C HIS A 760 -19.74 -47.63 -31.94
N ASN A 761 -20.72 -47.32 -32.82
CA ASN A 761 -21.27 -48.30 -33.77
C ASN A 761 -20.27 -48.68 -34.86
N LYS A 762 -19.33 -47.77 -35.20
CA LYS A 762 -18.27 -48.04 -36.21
C LYS A 762 -17.03 -48.72 -35.61
N GLY A 763 -17.05 -49.08 -34.33
CA GLY A 763 -15.90 -49.62 -33.62
C GLY A 763 -14.72 -48.67 -33.47
N ARG A 764 -14.90 -47.36 -33.78
CA ARG A 764 -13.95 -46.29 -33.60
C ARG A 764 -14.13 -45.68 -32.23
N ARG A 765 -13.23 -45.98 -31.31
CA ARG A 765 -13.27 -45.39 -29.94
C ARG A 765 -12.21 -44.33 -29.85
N LEU A 766 -12.62 -43.06 -29.72
CA LEU A 766 -11.82 -41.97 -29.19
C LEU A 766 -12.11 -41.90 -27.66
N LEU A 767 -11.57 -42.86 -26.92
CA LEU A 767 -11.96 -43.12 -25.52
C LEU A 767 -11.90 -41.86 -24.63
N SER A 768 -10.93 -40.98 -24.82
CA SER A 768 -10.80 -39.78 -23.99
C SER A 768 -11.84 -38.72 -24.34
N LEU A 769 -12.07 -38.45 -25.62
CA LEU A 769 -13.05 -37.47 -26.10
C LEU A 769 -14.48 -37.96 -25.78
N ASP A 770 -14.80 -39.25 -25.97
CA ASP A 770 -16.10 -39.82 -25.63
C ASP A 770 -16.40 -39.64 -24.15
N ASN A 771 -15.41 -39.89 -23.27
CA ASN A 771 -15.55 -39.67 -21.84
C ASN A 771 -15.78 -38.20 -21.50
N ALA A 772 -15.09 -37.27 -22.16
CA ALA A 772 -15.27 -35.82 -21.96
C ALA A 772 -16.70 -35.40 -22.37
N ILE A 773 -17.23 -35.94 -23.49
CA ILE A 773 -18.59 -35.64 -23.95
C ILE A 773 -19.63 -36.22 -22.98
N ILE A 774 -19.44 -37.40 -22.45
CA ILE A 774 -20.33 -37.98 -21.42
C ILE A 774 -20.26 -37.17 -20.13
N ALA A 775 -19.08 -36.68 -19.74
CA ALA A 775 -18.94 -35.77 -18.58
C ALA A 775 -19.69 -34.46 -18.80
N LEU A 776 -19.60 -33.87 -20.01
CA LEU A 776 -20.36 -32.69 -20.41
C LEU A 776 -21.87 -32.93 -20.32
N PHE A 777 -22.34 -34.06 -20.86
CA PHE A 777 -23.72 -34.46 -20.78
C PHE A 777 -24.20 -34.58 -19.33
N ASN A 778 -23.46 -35.27 -18.47
CA ASN A 778 -23.79 -35.38 -17.05
C ASN A 778 -23.89 -34.02 -16.36
N THR A 779 -22.97 -33.10 -16.71
CA THR A 779 -23.00 -31.73 -16.18
C THR A 779 -24.23 -30.95 -16.66
N CYS A 780 -24.64 -31.10 -17.92
CA CYS A 780 -25.88 -30.53 -18.43
C CYS A 780 -27.10 -31.09 -17.69
N CYS A 781 -27.17 -32.40 -17.51
CA CYS A 781 -28.26 -33.05 -16.74
C CYS A 781 -28.34 -32.53 -15.31
N GLN A 782 -27.20 -32.39 -14.62
CA GLN A 782 -27.10 -31.80 -13.29
C GLN A 782 -27.60 -30.35 -13.25
N GLY A 783 -27.22 -29.54 -14.23
CA GLY A 783 -27.71 -28.16 -14.38
C GLY A 783 -29.23 -28.10 -14.57
N ILE A 784 -29.82 -29.04 -15.36
CA ILE A 784 -31.25 -29.15 -15.60
C ILE A 784 -32.01 -29.57 -14.33
N VAL A 785 -31.48 -30.55 -13.61
CA VAL A 785 -32.06 -31.00 -12.33
C VAL A 785 -32.09 -29.87 -11.31
N ASN A 786 -31.07 -29.02 -11.28
CA ASN A 786 -30.94 -27.92 -10.32
C ASN A 786 -31.65 -26.63 -10.78
N ALA A 787 -32.07 -26.51 -12.04
CA ALA A 787 -32.66 -25.30 -12.58
C ALA A 787 -33.97 -24.87 -11.89
N SER A 788 -34.29 -23.59 -11.90
CA SER A 788 -35.53 -23.04 -11.32
C SER A 788 -36.71 -23.31 -12.24
N ASP A 789 -37.61 -24.16 -11.78
CA ASP A 789 -38.89 -24.48 -12.45
C ASP A 789 -39.89 -25.07 -11.42
N LYS A 790 -41.19 -25.07 -11.76
CA LYS A 790 -42.22 -25.66 -10.92
C LYS A 790 -42.25 -27.19 -11.01
N ARG A 791 -41.61 -27.78 -12.01
CA ARG A 791 -41.57 -29.24 -12.27
C ARG A 791 -40.64 -29.93 -11.29
N THR A 792 -40.86 -31.22 -11.07
CA THR A 792 -39.92 -32.05 -10.32
C THR A 792 -38.60 -32.22 -11.09
N ALA A 793 -37.56 -32.73 -10.43
CA ALA A 793 -36.27 -33.02 -11.05
C ALA A 793 -36.42 -34.02 -12.22
N GLU A 794 -37.24 -35.07 -12.03
CA GLU A 794 -37.55 -36.07 -13.01
C GLU A 794 -38.28 -35.47 -14.23
N GLU A 795 -39.31 -34.66 -13.98
CA GLU A 795 -40.07 -33.98 -15.05
C GLU A 795 -39.18 -33.07 -15.87
N ARG A 796 -38.29 -32.31 -15.23
CA ARG A 796 -37.31 -31.44 -15.92
C ARG A 796 -36.37 -32.28 -16.79
N LEU A 797 -35.83 -33.37 -16.24
CA LEU A 797 -34.92 -34.25 -16.98
C LEU A 797 -35.60 -34.92 -18.17
N VAL A 798 -36.85 -35.41 -18.02
CA VAL A 798 -37.66 -35.98 -19.12
C VAL A 798 -37.92 -34.91 -20.20
N ALA A 799 -38.29 -33.68 -19.83
CA ALA A 799 -38.50 -32.60 -20.78
C ALA A 799 -37.22 -32.26 -21.56
N PHE A 800 -36.07 -32.27 -20.90
CA PHE A 800 -34.78 -32.04 -21.56
C PHE A 800 -34.43 -33.19 -22.51
N THR A 801 -34.63 -34.46 -22.10
CA THR A 801 -34.44 -35.65 -22.95
C THR A 801 -35.25 -35.57 -24.23
N LYS A 802 -36.53 -35.14 -24.12
CA LYS A 802 -37.41 -34.97 -25.30
C LYS A 802 -36.87 -33.92 -26.26
N LEU A 803 -36.47 -32.75 -25.77
CA LEU A 803 -35.91 -31.70 -26.63
C LEU A 803 -34.69 -32.19 -27.44
N ILE A 804 -33.83 -33.04 -26.85
CA ILE A 804 -32.70 -33.61 -27.55
C ILE A 804 -33.17 -34.59 -28.65
N ILE A 805 -34.23 -35.37 -28.42
CA ILE A 805 -34.74 -36.34 -29.36
C ILE A 805 -35.54 -35.65 -30.50
N ASP A 806 -36.34 -34.63 -30.17
CA ASP A 806 -37.24 -33.95 -31.07
C ASP A 806 -36.54 -32.93 -31.98
N ASP A 807 -35.33 -32.46 -31.60
CA ASP A 807 -34.58 -31.44 -32.32
C ASP A 807 -34.13 -31.89 -33.73
N HIS A 808 -33.99 -33.25 -33.95
CA HIS A 808 -33.58 -33.81 -35.23
C HIS A 808 -34.17 -35.18 -35.45
N ILE A 809 -34.30 -35.62 -36.72
CA ILE A 809 -34.69 -36.99 -37.08
C ILE A 809 -33.53 -37.93 -36.84
N TYR A 810 -33.51 -38.57 -35.67
CA TYR A 810 -32.40 -39.49 -35.31
C TYR A 810 -32.79 -40.97 -35.58
N PRO A 811 -31.80 -41.87 -35.87
CA PRO A 811 -32.02 -43.31 -35.91
C PRO A 811 -32.51 -43.85 -34.57
N GLN A 812 -33.37 -44.91 -34.61
CA GLN A 812 -33.91 -45.55 -33.42
C GLN A 812 -32.82 -45.99 -32.42
N GLY A 813 -31.67 -46.44 -32.94
CA GLY A 813 -30.56 -46.85 -32.09
C GLY A 813 -29.93 -45.68 -31.29
N PHE A 814 -29.94 -44.48 -31.83
CA PHE A 814 -29.50 -43.27 -31.11
C PHE A 814 -30.45 -42.91 -30.00
N ILE A 815 -31.75 -43.01 -30.26
CA ILE A 815 -32.78 -42.75 -29.23
C ILE A 815 -32.60 -43.71 -28.07
N SER A 816 -32.38 -45.02 -28.35
CA SER A 816 -32.09 -46.04 -27.30
C SER A 816 -30.80 -45.71 -26.55
N PHE A 817 -29.77 -45.24 -27.22
CA PHE A 817 -28.52 -44.79 -26.58
C PHE A 817 -28.76 -43.60 -25.65
N ILE A 818 -29.52 -42.57 -26.07
CA ILE A 818 -29.88 -41.43 -25.24
C ILE A 818 -30.62 -41.89 -23.97
N PHE A 819 -31.64 -42.72 -24.09
CA PHE A 819 -32.34 -43.26 -22.93
C PHE A 819 -31.45 -44.07 -21.98
N SER A 820 -30.46 -44.79 -22.51
CA SER A 820 -29.50 -45.52 -21.70
C SER A 820 -28.63 -44.60 -20.84
N ILE A 821 -28.10 -43.53 -21.43
CA ILE A 821 -27.24 -42.60 -20.68
C ILE A 821 -28.04 -41.75 -19.69
N PHE A 822 -29.28 -41.33 -20.01
CA PHE A 822 -30.17 -40.66 -19.08
C PHE A 822 -30.57 -41.54 -17.88
N SER A 823 -30.90 -42.83 -18.16
CA SER A 823 -31.20 -43.80 -17.10
C SER A 823 -29.99 -44.00 -16.18
N SER A 824 -28.78 -44.07 -16.76
CA SER A 824 -27.55 -44.20 -15.99
C SER A 824 -27.29 -42.96 -15.11
N PHE A 825 -27.51 -41.77 -15.64
CA PHE A 825 -27.43 -40.51 -14.87
C PHE A 825 -28.46 -40.51 -13.72
N ALA A 826 -29.75 -40.85 -14.03
CA ALA A 826 -30.82 -40.83 -13.05
C ALA A 826 -30.55 -41.82 -11.90
N GLN A 827 -30.05 -43.04 -12.21
CA GLN A 827 -29.61 -44.01 -11.18
C GLN A 827 -28.51 -43.46 -10.29
N GLY A 828 -27.48 -42.83 -10.86
CA GLY A 828 -26.37 -42.24 -10.11
C GLY A 828 -26.80 -41.08 -9.22
N HIS A 829 -27.96 -40.44 -9.48
CA HIS A 829 -28.47 -39.29 -8.74
C HIS A 829 -29.75 -39.58 -7.94
N PHE A 830 -30.10 -40.87 -7.75
CA PHE A 830 -31.25 -41.33 -6.97
C PHE A 830 -32.59 -40.75 -7.43
N LEU A 831 -32.76 -40.49 -8.74
CA LEU A 831 -34.02 -40.06 -9.33
C LEU A 831 -34.93 -41.27 -9.57
N ASP A 832 -36.26 -41.07 -9.51
CA ASP A 832 -37.24 -42.17 -9.72
C ASP A 832 -37.36 -42.50 -11.22
N ILE A 833 -36.65 -43.53 -11.65
CA ILE A 833 -36.67 -44.03 -13.04
C ILE A 833 -38.03 -44.55 -13.44
N ASN A 834 -38.79 -45.20 -12.52
CA ASN A 834 -40.11 -45.71 -12.85
C ASN A 834 -41.08 -44.57 -13.15
N TYR A 835 -41.05 -43.50 -12.36
CA TYR A 835 -41.78 -42.27 -12.62
C TYR A 835 -41.37 -41.60 -13.95
N MET A 836 -40.07 -41.51 -14.23
CA MET A 836 -39.56 -41.00 -15.51
C MET A 836 -40.04 -41.85 -16.69
N ASN A 837 -40.05 -43.17 -16.60
CA ASN A 837 -40.54 -44.06 -17.66
C ASN A 837 -42.04 -43.87 -17.90
N LEU A 838 -42.83 -43.67 -16.86
CA LEU A 838 -44.25 -43.33 -16.99
C LEU A 838 -44.44 -42.00 -17.74
N LEU A 839 -43.71 -40.96 -17.38
CA LEU A 839 -43.75 -39.65 -18.05
C LEU A 839 -43.36 -39.73 -19.54
N ILE A 840 -42.42 -40.62 -19.88
CA ILE A 840 -42.01 -40.85 -21.26
C ILE A 840 -43.10 -41.61 -22.01
N SER A 841 -43.72 -42.62 -21.43
CA SER A 841 -44.77 -43.42 -22.05
C SER A 841 -46.07 -42.62 -22.29
N ASP A 842 -46.45 -41.75 -21.36
CA ASP A 842 -47.65 -40.89 -21.49
C ASP A 842 -47.52 -39.88 -22.64
N VAL A 843 -46.32 -39.52 -23.02
CA VAL A 843 -46.07 -38.52 -24.07
C VAL A 843 -45.95 -39.14 -25.46
N THR A 844 -45.56 -40.42 -25.56
CA THR A 844 -45.57 -41.12 -26.86
C THR A 844 -47.00 -41.39 -27.34
N THR A 845 -47.99 -41.15 -26.49
CA THR A 845 -49.45 -41.35 -26.77
C THR A 845 -50.24 -40.07 -27.00
N THR A 846 -49.68 -38.87 -26.77
CA THR A 846 -50.38 -37.58 -26.97
C THR A 846 -49.71 -36.74 -28.07
N GLU A 847 -50.53 -36.12 -28.94
CA GLU A 847 -50.06 -35.15 -29.98
C GLU A 847 -49.23 -34.02 -29.36
N PRO A 848 -48.27 -33.44 -30.13
CA PRO A 848 -47.37 -32.44 -29.59
C PRO A 848 -48.11 -31.17 -29.17
N PRO A 849 -47.88 -30.61 -27.99
CA PRO A 849 -48.45 -29.33 -27.61
C PRO A 849 -47.81 -28.21 -28.44
N GLU A 850 -48.61 -27.19 -28.82
CA GLU A 850 -48.26 -25.98 -29.60
C GLU A 850 -47.08 -25.13 -29.04
N VAL A 851 -46.24 -25.67 -28.20
CA VAL A 851 -45.18 -24.94 -27.52
C VAL A 851 -43.97 -24.65 -28.43
N THR A 852 -43.88 -25.33 -29.58
CA THR A 852 -42.66 -25.30 -30.41
C THR A 852 -42.48 -23.99 -31.20
N SER A 853 -43.53 -23.20 -31.45
CA SER A 853 -43.46 -21.98 -32.28
C SER A 853 -43.11 -20.71 -31.50
N THR A 854 -43.33 -20.71 -30.17
CA THR A 854 -43.06 -19.53 -29.33
C THR A 854 -41.61 -19.46 -28.86
N ILE A 855 -40.95 -20.61 -28.70
CA ILE A 855 -39.58 -20.71 -28.17
C ILE A 855 -38.52 -20.26 -29.21
N ILE A 856 -38.81 -20.53 -30.50
CA ILE A 856 -37.88 -20.20 -31.58
C ILE A 856 -37.78 -18.69 -31.84
N ASN A 857 -38.89 -17.95 -31.60
CA ASN A 857 -38.90 -16.51 -31.82
C ASN A 857 -38.34 -15.65 -30.69
N GLU A 858 -38.22 -16.19 -29.45
CA GLU A 858 -37.61 -15.48 -28.33
C GLU A 858 -36.08 -15.69 -28.22
N ALA A 859 -35.55 -16.70 -28.85
CA ALA A 859 -34.12 -16.98 -28.89
C ALA A 859 -33.35 -16.21 -29.99
N SER A 860 -34.09 -15.50 -30.89
CA SER A 860 -33.51 -14.70 -31.98
C SER A 860 -33.48 -13.20 -31.69
N ASN A 861 -33.97 -12.78 -30.54
CA ASN A 861 -33.84 -11.43 -29.99
C ASN A 861 -32.99 -11.52 -28.72
#